data_0aa1c2a0a7f280dc08cd6ada38c1633e
#
_entry.id   0aa1c2a0a7f280dc08cd6ada38c1633e
#
_cell.length_a   1.000
_cell.length_b   1.000
_cell.length_c   1.000
_cell.angle_alpha   90.00
_cell.angle_beta   90.00
_cell.angle_gamma   90.00
#
_symmetry.space_group_name_H-M   'P 1'
#
loop_
_entity.id
_entity.type
_entity.pdbx_description
1 polymer ?
#
loop_
_entity_poly.entity_id
_entity_poly.type
_entity_poly.pdbx_seq_one_letter_code
_entity_poly.pdbx_strand_id
1 'polypeptide(L)'
;MTKSESGMIKLIQELRNRRVFRVTAVYLGVGYAILEASSIIVPTMGFPGVIVKIILGLLVIGFPVAIILAWMFQMTPEGLRRSPKSGEKQSQSDKPLTGNATIIVLLIIIAGLLVYSQFRDSSFVGQDSLSLIDSKSIAVLPFTPFTKTDDDQSFADGMHDDILTQLSKVADLKVISRTSVMQYKETTMLISDIARELGVANVLEGSVRRVGDQIRIVAQLINAETDEHLWAETFDRKYADIFSMQSEVAQKIARALKAKLTPKEKQYIETKPTENQKAWELYVRAELLWDADIMERDSIAVIFEQAVELDPGFLLPYTELTALHAYAYFDGSGLDPRPERLEKARAALEKAIQLDPNASETHRAQGYFHYYGARNYAQALEEFSIAMESQPNNSDLLAATAFVQRRLGQWDESLEKLQKAVSLDPNDGNKVRQMRDMTYMMRLWDLSERYQGQLSAIHSGNEPGTEQGRYYIELAQSGDLEKLQSILDQLLTKFDPEDLLEVRKMHAAFTRDYESLLAIELADPEGSNLNIGNLLELTGQVEMAQTYFDSARIEAEKLIEESPNNWNIYGDLGVALAKLGRTEEALDWGKQEVELMSLSRDRLSGPTALEDLAEIYLVCGRYDESINLYAQILSMPGWLSANWLKLSPLYDPLRNQPRFQKLLKQYSGQSG
;
A
#
# COMPACT_ATOMS: atom_id res chain seq x y z
N MET A 1 15.13 -44.12 47.25
CA MET A 1 15.21 -44.00 45.79
C MET A 1 13.82 -44.21 45.22
N THR A 2 13.27 -43.16 44.65
CA THR A 2 11.86 -43.17 44.20
C THR A 2 11.74 -43.96 42.87
N LYS A 3 10.56 -44.51 42.60
CA LYS A 3 10.22 -45.31 41.38
C LYS A 3 10.59 -44.57 40.07
N SER A 4 10.70 -43.23 40.11
CA SER A 4 11.10 -42.35 39.02
C SER A 4 12.61 -42.43 38.67
N GLU A 5 13.49 -42.51 39.66
CA GLU A 5 14.94 -42.62 39.45
C GLU A 5 15.36 -43.95 38.80
N SER A 6 14.69 -45.05 39.18
CA SER A 6 14.88 -46.39 38.58
C SER A 6 14.45 -46.40 37.08
N GLY A 7 13.45 -45.62 36.66
CA GLY A 7 13.01 -45.51 35.28
C GLY A 7 14.01 -44.77 34.37
N MET A 8 14.52 -43.67 34.87
CA MET A 8 15.50 -42.82 34.16
C MET A 8 16.85 -43.54 33.94
N ILE A 9 17.35 -44.25 34.95
CA ILE A 9 18.58 -45.03 34.82
C ILE A 9 18.43 -46.17 33.81
N LYS A 10 17.29 -46.86 33.78
CA LYS A 10 16.99 -47.89 32.77
C LYS A 10 16.91 -47.31 31.36
N LEU A 11 16.30 -46.14 31.18
CA LEU A 11 16.22 -45.45 29.90
C LEU A 11 17.61 -45.04 29.38
N ILE A 12 18.45 -44.48 30.26
CA ILE A 12 19.80 -44.08 29.89
C ILE A 12 20.67 -45.29 29.54
N GLN A 13 20.57 -46.42 30.25
CA GLN A 13 21.26 -47.66 29.92
C GLN A 13 20.77 -48.23 28.57
N GLU A 14 19.48 -48.14 28.27
CA GLU A 14 18.93 -48.61 26.98
C GLU A 14 19.41 -47.75 25.81
N LEU A 15 19.41 -46.40 25.97
CA LEU A 15 19.96 -45.48 24.97
C LEU A 15 21.46 -45.69 24.72
N ARG A 16 22.21 -45.99 25.78
CA ARG A 16 23.64 -46.31 25.70
C ARG A 16 23.90 -47.62 24.95
N ASN A 17 23.11 -48.66 25.23
CA ASN A 17 23.23 -49.98 24.59
C ASN A 17 22.84 -49.93 23.12
N ARG A 18 21.94 -49.03 22.70
CA ARG A 18 21.50 -48.83 21.31
C ARG A 18 22.38 -47.87 20.51
N ARG A 19 23.53 -47.43 21.04
CA ARG A 19 24.51 -46.52 20.41
C ARG A 19 23.92 -45.16 20.02
N VAL A 20 22.77 -44.76 20.56
CA VAL A 20 22.11 -43.48 20.26
C VAL A 20 23.04 -42.30 20.54
N PHE A 21 23.76 -42.31 21.68
CA PHE A 21 24.72 -41.26 22.02
C PHE A 21 25.84 -41.11 20.99
N ARG A 22 26.29 -42.20 20.37
CA ARG A 22 27.33 -42.13 19.34
C ARG A 22 26.80 -41.52 18.04
N VAL A 23 25.60 -41.85 17.65
CA VAL A 23 24.94 -41.26 16.46
C VAL A 23 24.65 -39.78 16.70
N THR A 24 24.15 -39.39 17.88
CA THR A 24 23.96 -38.01 18.30
C THR A 24 25.25 -37.19 18.20
N ALA A 25 26.36 -37.70 18.75
CA ALA A 25 27.63 -36.99 18.71
C ALA A 25 28.19 -36.82 17.30
N VAL A 26 28.06 -37.85 16.46
CA VAL A 26 28.47 -37.79 15.05
C VAL A 26 27.58 -36.83 14.26
N TYR A 27 26.25 -36.86 14.47
CA TYR A 27 25.32 -35.98 13.81
C TYR A 27 25.59 -34.49 14.13
N LEU A 28 25.80 -34.17 15.43
CA LEU A 28 26.13 -32.81 15.86
C LEU A 28 27.47 -32.33 15.32
N GLY A 29 28.49 -33.19 15.30
CA GLY A 29 29.83 -32.86 14.78
C GLY A 29 29.80 -32.61 13.25
N VAL A 30 29.15 -33.48 12.50
CA VAL A 30 29.02 -33.34 11.04
C VAL A 30 28.09 -32.14 10.69
N GLY A 31 26.98 -31.98 11.43
CA GLY A 31 26.08 -30.86 11.26
C GLY A 31 26.75 -29.52 11.51
N TYR A 32 27.56 -29.41 12.55
CA TYR A 32 28.34 -28.22 12.82
C TYR A 32 29.35 -27.93 11.69
N ALA A 33 30.09 -28.92 11.22
CA ALA A 33 31.03 -28.76 10.12
C ALA A 33 30.35 -28.31 8.80
N ILE A 34 29.18 -28.88 8.51
CA ILE A 34 28.36 -28.45 7.33
C ILE A 34 27.92 -27.00 7.47
N LEU A 35 27.47 -26.61 8.66
CA LEU A 35 26.98 -25.26 8.93
C LEU A 35 28.12 -24.22 8.81
N GLU A 36 29.28 -24.53 9.40
CA GLU A 36 30.46 -23.68 9.33
C GLU A 36 31.02 -23.57 7.92
N ALA A 37 31.13 -24.66 7.20
CA ALA A 37 31.52 -24.65 5.79
C ALA A 37 30.51 -23.83 4.93
N SER A 38 29.20 -24.01 5.17
CA SER A 38 28.17 -23.27 4.45
C SER A 38 28.18 -21.78 4.73
N SER A 39 28.49 -21.37 5.96
CA SER A 39 28.58 -19.96 6.34
C SER A 39 29.74 -19.21 5.66
N ILE A 40 30.76 -19.94 5.23
CA ILE A 40 31.94 -19.41 4.50
C ILE A 40 31.72 -19.50 2.98
N ILE A 41 31.28 -20.66 2.49
CA ILE A 41 31.20 -20.96 1.05
C ILE A 41 30.02 -20.21 0.40
N VAL A 42 28.85 -20.18 1.05
CA VAL A 42 27.63 -19.58 0.45
C VAL A 42 27.83 -18.09 0.14
N PRO A 43 28.35 -17.23 1.03
CA PRO A 43 28.61 -15.84 0.72
C PRO A 43 29.74 -15.65 -0.31
N THR A 44 30.81 -16.45 -0.24
CA THR A 44 31.94 -16.32 -1.19
C THR A 44 31.57 -16.72 -2.63
N MET A 45 30.54 -17.54 -2.80
CA MET A 45 30.00 -17.91 -4.11
C MET A 45 28.85 -17.00 -4.58
N GLY A 46 28.55 -15.93 -3.84
CA GLY A 46 27.46 -14.99 -4.18
C GLY A 46 26.05 -15.55 -3.97
N PHE A 47 25.89 -16.66 -3.25
CA PHE A 47 24.56 -17.20 -2.98
C PHE A 47 23.89 -16.49 -1.79
N PRO A 48 22.53 -16.35 -1.81
CA PRO A 48 21.80 -15.72 -0.72
C PRO A 48 22.00 -16.43 0.62
N GLY A 49 22.14 -15.66 1.71
CA GLY A 49 22.34 -16.18 3.08
C GLY A 49 21.19 -17.07 3.60
N VAL A 50 20.05 -17.04 2.94
CA VAL A 50 18.91 -17.95 3.16
C VAL A 50 19.29 -19.42 3.02
N ILE A 51 20.24 -19.75 2.15
CA ILE A 51 20.70 -21.14 1.96
C ILE A 51 21.28 -21.69 3.26
N VAL A 52 22.02 -20.88 4.03
CA VAL A 52 22.57 -21.28 5.34
C VAL A 52 21.44 -21.57 6.33
N LYS A 53 20.39 -20.76 6.34
CA LYS A 53 19.20 -20.95 7.19
C LYS A 53 18.42 -22.21 6.80
N ILE A 54 18.30 -22.53 5.51
CA ILE A 54 17.70 -23.77 5.00
C ILE A 54 18.52 -24.99 5.46
N ILE A 55 19.84 -24.93 5.35
CA ILE A 55 20.73 -26.00 5.81
C ILE A 55 20.58 -26.20 7.31
N LEU A 56 20.52 -25.14 8.10
CA LEU A 56 20.25 -25.21 9.54
C LEU A 56 18.90 -25.87 9.83
N GLY A 57 17.83 -25.45 9.15
CA GLY A 57 16.50 -26.05 9.28
C GLY A 57 16.47 -27.55 8.97
N LEU A 58 17.13 -27.96 7.91
CA LEU A 58 17.25 -29.38 7.54
C LEU A 58 18.05 -30.19 8.59
N LEU A 59 19.09 -29.59 9.17
CA LEU A 59 19.85 -30.21 10.26
C LEU A 59 19.02 -30.33 11.55
N VAL A 60 18.23 -29.33 11.89
CA VAL A 60 17.35 -29.37 13.07
C VAL A 60 16.24 -30.42 12.90
N ILE A 61 15.61 -30.51 11.74
CA ILE A 61 14.57 -31.50 11.43
C ILE A 61 15.17 -32.92 11.32
N GLY A 62 16.33 -33.03 10.72
CA GLY A 62 17.05 -34.31 10.56
C GLY A 62 17.52 -34.91 11.87
N PHE A 63 17.76 -34.11 12.92
CA PHE A 63 18.25 -34.59 14.21
C PHE A 63 17.30 -35.58 14.92
N PRO A 64 16.00 -35.27 15.12
CA PRO A 64 15.05 -36.24 15.69
C PRO A 64 14.92 -37.51 14.84
N VAL A 65 14.93 -37.36 13.52
CA VAL A 65 14.84 -38.49 12.58
C VAL A 65 16.06 -39.41 12.73
N ALA A 66 17.26 -38.84 12.82
CA ALA A 66 18.50 -39.59 13.03
C ALA A 66 18.49 -40.35 14.38
N ILE A 67 17.96 -39.73 15.44
CA ILE A 67 17.79 -40.39 16.77
C ILE A 67 16.81 -41.55 16.67
N ILE A 68 15.65 -41.37 16.04
CA ILE A 68 14.62 -42.40 15.87
C ILE A 68 15.19 -43.59 15.07
N LEU A 69 15.89 -43.31 13.99
CA LEU A 69 16.51 -44.33 13.15
C LEU A 69 17.59 -45.10 13.91
N ALA A 70 18.44 -44.40 14.70
CA ALA A 70 19.46 -45.01 15.54
C ALA A 70 18.85 -45.89 16.66
N TRP A 71 17.65 -45.52 17.13
CA TRP A 71 16.93 -46.31 18.13
C TRP A 71 16.26 -47.55 17.53
N MET A 72 15.78 -47.46 16.27
CA MET A 72 15.09 -48.56 15.57
C MET A 72 15.99 -49.54 14.88
N PHE A 73 17.17 -49.12 14.40
CA PHE A 73 18.05 -49.92 13.54
C PHE A 73 19.47 -49.95 14.06
N GLN A 74 20.16 -51.10 13.88
CA GLN A 74 21.60 -51.27 14.08
C GLN A 74 22.30 -51.58 12.79
N MET A 75 23.38 -50.86 12.47
CA MET A 75 24.28 -51.19 11.37
C MET A 75 25.16 -52.41 11.76
N THR A 76 25.04 -53.50 11.02
CA THR A 76 25.89 -54.67 11.10
C THR A 76 26.70 -54.80 9.79
N PRO A 77 27.84 -55.58 9.77
CA PRO A 77 28.59 -55.77 8.55
C PRO A 77 27.77 -56.40 7.40
N GLU A 78 26.63 -57.02 7.71
CA GLU A 78 25.70 -57.65 6.76
C GLU A 78 24.53 -56.76 6.34
N GLY A 79 24.46 -55.46 6.85
CA GLY A 79 23.41 -54.51 6.52
C GLY A 79 22.63 -53.99 7.71
N LEU A 80 21.52 -53.26 7.45
CA LEU A 80 20.60 -52.67 8.45
C LEU A 80 19.70 -53.74 9.07
N ARG A 81 19.86 -54.02 10.40
CA ARG A 81 18.96 -54.92 11.15
C ARG A 81 18.24 -54.14 12.25
N ARG A 82 17.01 -54.54 12.57
CA ARG A 82 16.18 -53.96 13.66
C ARG A 82 16.83 -54.30 15.01
N SER A 83 16.95 -53.30 15.89
CA SER A 83 17.49 -53.47 17.24
C SER A 83 16.62 -54.42 18.08
N PRO A 84 17.12 -55.51 18.68
CA PRO A 84 16.35 -56.42 19.50
C PRO A 84 15.89 -55.74 20.80
N LYS A 85 14.66 -56.06 21.25
CA LYS A 85 14.17 -55.64 22.58
C LYS A 85 14.94 -56.42 23.64
N SER A 86 15.35 -55.74 24.70
CA SER A 86 16.03 -56.29 25.83
C SER A 86 15.17 -57.39 26.49
N GLY A 87 15.53 -58.69 26.31
CA GLY A 87 14.93 -59.78 27.07
C GLY A 87 14.37 -60.96 26.26
N GLU A 88 14.35 -61.00 24.93
CA GLU A 88 13.81 -62.12 24.15
C GLU A 88 14.86 -62.92 23.39
N LYS A 89 14.88 -64.26 23.65
CA LYS A 89 15.65 -65.24 22.89
C LYS A 89 15.02 -65.39 21.48
N GLN A 90 15.88 -65.51 20.47
CA GLN A 90 15.56 -65.71 19.06
C GLN A 90 14.43 -66.71 18.81
N SER A 91 13.33 -66.31 18.21
CA SER A 91 12.44 -67.15 17.46
C SER A 91 12.08 -66.46 16.13
N GLN A 92 12.37 -67.16 15.05
CA GLN A 92 12.01 -66.75 13.71
C GLN A 92 10.48 -66.68 13.55
N SER A 93 9.99 -65.53 13.15
CA SER A 93 8.70 -65.43 12.47
C SER A 93 8.65 -64.06 11.74
N ASP A 94 8.75 -64.17 10.43
CA ASP A 94 8.49 -63.06 9.50
C ASP A 94 6.98 -62.72 9.51
N LYS A 95 6.64 -61.50 10.00
CA LYS A 95 5.38 -60.83 9.67
C LYS A 95 5.61 -59.45 9.16
N PRO A 96 4.92 -59.00 8.09
CA PRO A 96 5.18 -57.74 7.43
C PRO A 96 4.79 -56.54 8.25
N LEU A 97 5.61 -55.48 8.15
CA LEU A 97 5.46 -54.16 8.81
C LEU A 97 4.38 -53.33 8.14
N THR A 98 3.10 -53.49 8.47
CA THR A 98 2.04 -52.65 7.89
C THR A 98 1.53 -51.53 8.79
N GLY A 99 1.86 -51.49 10.09
CA GLY A 99 1.34 -50.44 11.00
C GLY A 99 2.26 -49.23 11.26
N ASN A 100 3.57 -49.47 11.41
CA ASN A 100 4.51 -48.42 11.80
C ASN A 100 5.12 -47.65 10.61
N ALA A 101 5.21 -48.25 9.44
CA ALA A 101 5.65 -47.57 8.22
C ALA A 101 4.64 -46.50 7.77
N THR A 102 3.35 -46.79 7.92
CA THR A 102 2.28 -45.86 7.60
C THR A 102 2.32 -44.61 8.49
N ILE A 103 2.60 -44.78 9.80
CA ILE A 103 2.73 -43.67 10.74
C ILE A 103 3.96 -42.80 10.39
N ILE A 104 5.08 -43.40 10.03
CA ILE A 104 6.30 -42.67 9.64
C ILE A 104 6.07 -41.90 8.33
N VAL A 105 5.41 -42.51 7.35
CA VAL A 105 5.05 -41.82 6.10
C VAL A 105 4.06 -40.68 6.39
N LEU A 106 3.08 -40.88 7.25
CA LEU A 106 2.13 -39.85 7.64
C LEU A 106 2.82 -38.67 8.37
N LEU A 107 3.75 -38.95 9.26
CA LEU A 107 4.56 -37.92 9.95
C LEU A 107 5.48 -37.15 9.00
N ILE A 108 6.04 -37.81 8.00
CA ILE A 108 6.84 -37.16 6.93
C ILE A 108 5.94 -36.29 6.06
N ILE A 109 4.74 -36.75 5.73
CA ILE A 109 3.76 -35.95 4.97
C ILE A 109 3.27 -34.76 5.80
N ILE A 110 2.97 -34.95 7.09
CA ILE A 110 2.57 -33.85 7.97
C ILE A 110 3.72 -32.85 8.16
N ALA A 111 4.95 -33.31 8.37
CA ALA A 111 6.10 -32.43 8.44
C ALA A 111 6.34 -31.70 7.10
N GLY A 112 6.17 -32.39 5.98
CA GLY A 112 6.24 -31.79 4.64
C GLY A 112 5.14 -30.77 4.40
N LEU A 113 3.91 -31.02 4.87
CA LEU A 113 2.77 -30.09 4.79
C LEU A 113 2.96 -28.89 5.73
N LEU A 114 3.52 -29.08 6.92
CA LEU A 114 3.83 -27.99 7.84
C LEU A 114 4.97 -27.11 7.31
N VAL A 115 5.98 -27.71 6.71
CA VAL A 115 7.03 -26.96 6.00
C VAL A 115 6.44 -26.26 4.78
N TYR A 116 5.60 -26.93 4.00
CA TYR A 116 4.92 -26.33 2.85
C TYR A 116 3.97 -25.19 3.27
N SER A 117 3.24 -25.30 4.39
CA SER A 117 2.41 -24.22 4.89
C SER A 117 3.25 -23.02 5.36
N GLN A 118 4.36 -23.24 6.05
CA GLN A 118 5.29 -22.17 6.41
C GLN A 118 5.92 -21.51 5.17
N PHE A 119 6.22 -22.27 4.12
CA PHE A 119 6.70 -21.68 2.86
C PHE A 119 5.60 -20.98 2.06
N ARG A 120 4.36 -21.43 2.16
CA ARG A 120 3.21 -20.77 1.53
C ARG A 120 2.88 -19.45 2.20
N ASP A 121 2.95 -19.40 3.54
CA ASP A 121 2.71 -18.17 4.31
C ASP A 121 3.94 -17.22 4.29
N SER A 122 5.16 -17.76 4.05
CA SER A 122 6.39 -16.96 3.91
C SER A 122 6.63 -16.43 2.49
N SER A 123 5.84 -16.83 1.51
CA SER A 123 6.04 -16.41 0.10
C SER A 123 5.53 -14.99 -0.18
N PHE A 124 4.96 -14.30 0.80
CA PHE A 124 4.42 -12.94 0.63
C PHE A 124 5.07 -11.87 1.51
N VAL A 125 6.11 -12.18 2.29
CA VAL A 125 6.83 -11.15 3.06
C VAL A 125 8.26 -11.03 2.59
N GLY A 126 8.49 -9.98 1.81
CA GLY A 126 9.70 -9.32 1.43
C GLY A 126 11.02 -9.86 1.92
N GLN A 127 11.71 -10.55 1.03
CA GLN A 127 13.15 -10.53 1.01
C GLN A 127 13.59 -9.89 -0.30
N ASP A 128 14.64 -9.06 -0.22
CA ASP A 128 15.37 -8.58 -1.39
C ASP A 128 15.59 -9.70 -2.42
N SER A 129 14.55 -10.05 -3.15
CA SER A 129 14.77 -10.39 -4.51
C SER A 129 15.23 -9.06 -5.12
N LEU A 130 16.51 -8.98 -5.45
CA LEU A 130 16.87 -8.50 -6.75
C LEU A 130 15.89 -9.25 -7.68
N SER A 131 14.68 -8.73 -7.82
CA SER A 131 13.77 -9.14 -8.88
C SER A 131 14.65 -8.99 -10.10
N LEU A 132 14.89 -10.09 -10.80
CA LEU A 132 15.52 -10.04 -12.11
C LEU A 132 14.82 -8.90 -12.81
N ILE A 133 15.53 -7.77 -12.98
CA ILE A 133 14.95 -6.57 -13.57
C ILE A 133 14.36 -7.03 -14.88
N ASP A 134 13.06 -6.82 -15.07
CA ASP A 134 12.38 -7.28 -16.27
C ASP A 134 13.11 -6.71 -17.49
N SER A 135 13.63 -7.56 -18.34
CA SER A 135 14.37 -7.19 -19.55
C SER A 135 13.55 -6.30 -20.50
N LYS A 136 12.23 -6.28 -20.35
CA LYS A 136 11.30 -5.44 -21.09
C LYS A 136 10.83 -4.22 -20.29
N SER A 137 11.49 -3.91 -19.18
CA SER A 137 11.25 -2.67 -18.45
C SER A 137 11.99 -1.51 -19.09
N ILE A 138 11.35 -0.34 -19.12
CA ILE A 138 11.87 0.87 -19.75
C ILE A 138 11.48 2.12 -18.97
N ALA A 139 12.45 3.03 -18.82
CA ALA A 139 12.21 4.41 -18.44
C ALA A 139 12.47 5.31 -19.66
N VAL A 140 11.53 6.15 -20.00
CA VAL A 140 11.72 7.20 -21.03
C VAL A 140 12.09 8.47 -20.29
N LEU A 141 13.32 8.95 -20.47
CA LEU A 141 13.77 10.19 -19.84
C LEU A 141 13.15 11.42 -20.53
N PRO A 142 12.96 12.54 -19.81
CA PRO A 142 12.48 13.78 -20.39
C PRO A 142 13.32 14.20 -21.59
N PHE A 143 12.68 14.52 -22.71
CA PHE A 143 13.39 14.89 -23.94
C PHE A 143 14.02 16.26 -23.81
N THR A 144 15.23 16.40 -24.31
CA THR A 144 15.94 17.66 -24.34
C THR A 144 15.41 18.53 -25.50
N PRO A 145 14.86 19.73 -25.24
CA PRO A 145 14.49 20.65 -26.30
C PRO A 145 15.74 21.26 -26.94
N PHE A 146 15.66 21.62 -28.22
CA PHE A 146 16.78 22.22 -28.90
C PHE A 146 17.07 23.67 -28.45
N THR A 147 16.01 24.43 -28.12
CA THR A 147 16.11 25.77 -27.54
C THR A 147 15.43 25.76 -26.16
N LYS A 148 15.84 26.72 -25.29
CA LYS A 148 15.29 26.83 -23.92
C LYS A 148 14.14 27.86 -23.88
N THR A 149 13.27 27.88 -24.89
CA THR A 149 12.04 28.67 -24.82
C THR A 149 10.95 27.84 -24.13
N ASP A 150 10.02 28.52 -23.46
CA ASP A 150 8.91 27.85 -22.76
C ASP A 150 8.07 27.01 -23.73
N ASP A 151 7.87 27.49 -24.99
CA ASP A 151 7.13 26.76 -26.02
C ASP A 151 7.84 25.47 -26.45
N ASP A 152 9.17 25.52 -26.68
CA ASP A 152 9.94 24.32 -27.05
C ASP A 152 10.03 23.33 -25.89
N GLN A 153 10.10 23.83 -24.65
CA GLN A 153 10.10 22.98 -23.47
C GLN A 153 8.75 22.28 -23.30
N SER A 154 7.63 23.00 -23.37
CA SER A 154 6.29 22.43 -23.30
C SER A 154 6.04 21.42 -24.41
N PHE A 155 6.58 21.68 -25.62
CA PHE A 155 6.49 20.76 -26.74
C PHE A 155 7.29 19.46 -26.49
N ALA A 156 8.50 19.57 -25.94
CA ALA A 156 9.33 18.42 -25.62
C ALA A 156 8.70 17.57 -24.49
N ASP A 157 8.12 18.21 -23.47
CA ASP A 157 7.44 17.56 -22.37
C ASP A 157 6.16 16.84 -22.86
N GLY A 158 5.39 17.46 -23.76
CA GLY A 158 4.23 16.82 -24.38
C GLY A 158 4.60 15.62 -25.25
N MET A 159 5.67 15.74 -26.05
CA MET A 159 6.15 14.62 -26.87
C MET A 159 6.64 13.44 -26.02
N HIS A 160 7.30 13.73 -24.91
CA HIS A 160 7.71 12.73 -23.93
C HIS A 160 6.52 11.97 -23.36
N ASP A 161 5.50 12.70 -22.92
CA ASP A 161 4.28 12.13 -22.34
C ASP A 161 3.51 11.28 -23.35
N ASP A 162 3.36 11.77 -24.58
CA ASP A 162 2.72 11.02 -25.66
C ASP A 162 3.40 9.66 -25.93
N ILE A 163 4.74 9.63 -25.97
CA ILE A 163 5.49 8.38 -26.19
C ILE A 163 5.32 7.44 -25.01
N LEU A 164 5.37 7.95 -23.78
CA LEU A 164 5.08 7.17 -22.58
C LEU A 164 3.68 6.55 -22.63
N THR A 165 2.69 7.37 -22.95
CA THR A 165 1.29 6.93 -23.10
C THR A 165 1.15 5.85 -24.16
N GLN A 166 1.79 5.99 -25.33
CA GLN A 166 1.75 4.95 -26.36
C GLN A 166 2.42 3.65 -25.92
N LEU A 167 3.56 3.73 -25.20
CA LEU A 167 4.26 2.55 -24.70
C LEU A 167 3.49 1.84 -23.58
N SER A 168 2.78 2.57 -22.71
CA SER A 168 1.98 1.98 -21.63
C SER A 168 0.80 1.13 -22.12
N LYS A 169 0.38 1.30 -23.37
CA LYS A 169 -0.65 0.49 -24.05
C LYS A 169 -0.15 -0.93 -24.40
N VAL A 170 1.16 -1.18 -24.32
CA VAL A 170 1.77 -2.48 -24.63
C VAL A 170 1.88 -3.29 -23.35
N ALA A 171 1.04 -4.30 -23.19
CA ALA A 171 0.97 -5.12 -21.98
C ALA A 171 2.27 -5.86 -21.63
N ASP A 172 3.05 -6.22 -22.65
CA ASP A 172 4.32 -6.95 -22.52
C ASP A 172 5.53 -6.05 -22.12
N LEU A 173 5.30 -4.72 -21.89
CA LEU A 173 6.31 -3.77 -21.42
C LEU A 173 5.99 -3.33 -19.99
N LYS A 174 7.03 -3.18 -19.17
CA LYS A 174 6.96 -2.42 -17.91
C LYS A 174 7.48 -1.02 -18.21
N VAL A 175 6.60 -0.04 -18.27
CA VAL A 175 6.92 1.37 -18.57
C VAL A 175 6.82 2.20 -17.30
N ILE A 176 7.89 2.91 -16.94
CA ILE A 176 7.89 3.82 -15.79
C ILE A 176 7.09 5.08 -16.13
N SER A 177 6.23 5.50 -15.20
CA SER A 177 5.39 6.69 -15.34
C SER A 177 6.19 7.97 -15.46
N ARG A 178 5.56 8.99 -16.05
CA ARG A 178 6.10 10.33 -16.20
C ARG A 178 6.55 10.93 -14.87
N THR A 179 5.73 10.87 -13.83
CA THR A 179 6.02 11.43 -12.49
C THR A 179 7.37 10.96 -11.96
N SER A 180 7.68 9.66 -12.09
CA SER A 180 8.94 9.09 -11.60
C SER A 180 10.17 9.48 -12.43
N VAL A 181 10.02 9.80 -13.72
CA VAL A 181 11.17 10.14 -14.58
C VAL A 181 11.45 11.63 -14.65
N MET A 182 10.49 12.50 -14.35
CA MET A 182 10.64 13.96 -14.46
C MET A 182 11.72 14.54 -13.53
N GLN A 183 12.02 13.91 -12.40
CA GLN A 183 13.12 14.34 -11.53
C GLN A 183 14.50 14.24 -12.19
N TYR A 184 14.64 13.44 -13.25
CA TYR A 184 15.90 13.30 -14.00
C TYR A 184 16.03 14.32 -15.14
N LYS A 185 15.13 15.28 -15.23
CA LYS A 185 15.23 16.38 -16.18
C LYS A 185 16.50 17.19 -15.91
N GLU A 186 17.35 17.38 -16.91
CA GLU A 186 18.65 18.07 -16.80
C GLU A 186 19.62 17.40 -15.79
N THR A 187 19.45 16.11 -15.47
CA THR A 187 20.34 15.39 -14.55
C THR A 187 21.71 15.13 -15.16
N THR A 188 22.72 15.03 -14.30
CA THR A 188 24.08 14.58 -14.65
C THR A 188 24.36 13.15 -14.17
N MET A 189 23.36 12.46 -13.65
CA MET A 189 23.49 11.07 -13.21
C MET A 189 23.77 10.14 -14.38
N LEU A 190 24.49 9.05 -14.09
CA LEU A 190 24.70 7.99 -15.09
C LEU A 190 23.40 7.24 -15.36
N ILE A 191 23.20 6.83 -16.62
CA ILE A 191 22.02 6.04 -17.04
C ILE A 191 21.85 4.77 -16.20
N SER A 192 22.95 4.10 -15.87
CA SER A 192 22.97 2.92 -15.01
C SER A 192 22.47 3.19 -13.58
N ASP A 193 22.73 4.38 -13.05
CA ASP A 193 22.27 4.75 -11.71
C ASP A 193 20.79 5.10 -11.73
N ILE A 194 20.32 5.86 -12.72
CA ILE A 194 18.90 6.15 -12.95
C ILE A 194 18.10 4.85 -13.11
N ALA A 195 18.59 3.94 -13.95
CA ALA A 195 17.92 2.66 -14.18
C ALA A 195 17.84 1.80 -12.92
N ARG A 196 18.87 1.85 -12.07
CA ARG A 196 18.87 1.15 -10.77
C ARG A 196 17.84 1.74 -9.81
N GLU A 197 17.74 3.05 -9.72
CA GLU A 197 16.75 3.73 -8.89
C GLU A 197 15.32 3.45 -9.34
N LEU A 198 15.08 3.43 -10.67
CA LEU A 198 13.77 3.16 -11.25
C LEU A 198 13.44 1.66 -11.39
N GLY A 199 14.41 0.77 -11.18
CA GLY A 199 14.24 -0.67 -11.31
C GLY A 199 13.90 -1.11 -12.74
N VAL A 200 14.62 -0.57 -13.75
CA VAL A 200 14.45 -0.88 -15.17
C VAL A 200 15.72 -1.39 -15.82
N ALA A 201 15.56 -2.23 -16.85
CA ALA A 201 16.67 -2.74 -17.65
C ALA A 201 17.11 -1.79 -18.75
N ASN A 202 16.19 -0.94 -19.25
CA ASN A 202 16.42 -0.12 -20.42
C ASN A 202 16.01 1.31 -20.16
N VAL A 203 16.73 2.24 -20.80
CA VAL A 203 16.44 3.67 -20.74
C VAL A 203 16.35 4.21 -22.16
N LEU A 204 15.31 4.99 -22.43
CA LEU A 204 15.18 5.77 -23.65
C LEU A 204 15.56 7.22 -23.33
N GLU A 205 16.51 7.75 -24.05
CA GLU A 205 16.83 9.18 -24.06
C GLU A 205 16.61 9.78 -25.45
N GLY A 206 16.41 11.07 -25.50
CA GLY A 206 16.21 11.73 -26.78
C GLY A 206 16.18 13.24 -26.72
N SER A 207 16.06 13.83 -27.91
CA SER A 207 15.90 15.26 -28.09
C SER A 207 14.83 15.57 -29.12
N VAL A 208 14.17 16.72 -28.95
CA VAL A 208 13.11 17.17 -29.83
C VAL A 208 13.44 18.58 -30.33
N ARG A 209 13.23 18.79 -31.61
CA ARG A 209 13.37 20.09 -32.26
C ARG A 209 12.19 20.39 -33.16
N ARG A 210 11.58 21.55 -32.97
CA ARG A 210 10.57 22.09 -33.87
C ARG A 210 11.10 23.33 -34.56
N VAL A 211 10.96 23.40 -35.88
CA VAL A 211 11.32 24.59 -36.68
C VAL A 211 10.21 24.81 -37.70
N GLY A 212 9.36 25.78 -37.42
CA GLY A 212 8.14 26.02 -38.22
C GLY A 212 7.25 24.79 -38.25
N ASP A 213 7.04 24.23 -39.45
CA ASP A 213 6.21 23.03 -39.66
C ASP A 213 7.00 21.69 -39.64
N GLN A 214 8.26 21.74 -39.30
CA GLN A 214 9.14 20.54 -39.27
C GLN A 214 9.49 20.16 -37.84
N ILE A 215 9.37 18.86 -37.56
CA ILE A 215 9.77 18.24 -36.29
C ILE A 215 10.91 17.26 -36.57
N ARG A 216 11.92 17.29 -35.72
CA ARG A 216 12.94 16.27 -35.64
C ARG A 216 12.97 15.69 -34.23
N ILE A 217 12.86 14.37 -34.14
CA ILE A 217 13.11 13.59 -32.90
C ILE A 217 14.35 12.76 -33.13
N VAL A 218 15.26 12.80 -32.18
CA VAL A 218 16.36 11.82 -32.07
C VAL A 218 16.08 11.00 -30.82
N ALA A 219 16.01 9.69 -30.95
CA ALA A 219 15.73 8.79 -29.83
C ALA A 219 16.74 7.63 -29.82
N GLN A 220 17.19 7.25 -28.63
CA GLN A 220 18.18 6.21 -28.39
C GLN A 220 17.70 5.33 -27.24
N LEU A 221 17.64 4.02 -27.47
CA LEU A 221 17.32 3.01 -26.46
C LEU A 221 18.62 2.34 -26.02
N ILE A 222 18.90 2.39 -24.72
CA ILE A 222 20.15 1.94 -24.11
C ILE A 222 19.84 0.85 -23.11
N ASN A 223 20.59 -0.26 -23.16
CA ASN A 223 20.61 -1.24 -22.08
C ASN A 223 21.42 -0.66 -20.91
N ALA A 224 20.80 -0.47 -19.77
CA ALA A 224 21.39 0.24 -18.63
C ALA A 224 22.50 -0.54 -17.91
N GLU A 225 22.54 -1.86 -18.04
CA GLU A 225 23.58 -2.71 -17.46
C GLU A 225 24.86 -2.72 -18.28
N THR A 226 24.72 -2.78 -19.62
CA THR A 226 25.87 -2.93 -20.55
C THR A 226 26.27 -1.61 -21.21
N ASP A 227 25.49 -0.55 -21.07
CA ASP A 227 25.63 0.74 -21.77
C ASP A 227 25.61 0.59 -23.30
N GLU A 228 24.96 -0.47 -23.79
CA GLU A 228 24.85 -0.80 -25.21
C GLU A 228 23.62 -0.13 -25.82
N HIS A 229 23.81 0.57 -26.95
CA HIS A 229 22.70 1.12 -27.72
C HIS A 229 21.96 -0.01 -28.45
N LEU A 230 20.80 -0.39 -27.95
CA LEU A 230 19.93 -1.41 -28.56
C LEU A 230 19.29 -0.91 -29.85
N TRP A 231 19.03 0.40 -29.91
CA TRP A 231 18.42 1.06 -31.04
C TRP A 231 18.66 2.56 -30.97
N ALA A 232 18.87 3.21 -32.13
CA ALA A 232 18.94 4.65 -32.26
C ALA A 232 18.41 5.07 -33.63
N GLU A 233 17.56 6.10 -33.67
CA GLU A 233 17.00 6.59 -34.93
C GLU A 233 16.63 8.07 -34.85
N THR A 234 16.63 8.72 -36.04
CA THR A 234 16.20 10.12 -36.22
C THR A 234 14.93 10.13 -37.07
N PHE A 235 13.90 10.81 -36.58
CA PHE A 235 12.63 11.01 -37.27
C PHE A 235 12.51 12.45 -37.71
N ASP A 236 12.31 12.66 -39.00
CA ASP A 236 12.02 13.98 -39.62
C ASP A 236 10.62 13.93 -40.22
N ARG A 237 9.70 14.74 -39.71
CA ARG A 237 8.28 14.76 -40.14
C ARG A 237 7.74 16.19 -40.09
N LYS A 238 6.60 16.38 -40.78
CA LYS A 238 5.81 17.60 -40.60
C LYS A 238 5.03 17.55 -39.28
N TYR A 239 4.76 18.70 -38.71
CA TYR A 239 3.97 18.80 -37.48
C TYR A 239 2.57 18.16 -37.61
N ALA A 240 1.96 18.26 -38.80
CA ALA A 240 0.69 17.58 -39.10
C ALA A 240 0.73 16.04 -38.94
N ASP A 241 1.92 15.43 -38.98
CA ASP A 241 2.12 13.99 -38.90
C ASP A 241 2.55 13.53 -37.49
N ILE A 242 2.42 14.39 -36.46
CA ILE A 242 2.97 14.17 -35.12
C ILE A 242 2.45 12.85 -34.51
N PHE A 243 1.16 12.58 -34.57
CA PHE A 243 0.57 11.37 -34.00
C PHE A 243 1.06 10.08 -34.67
N SER A 244 1.21 10.11 -36.00
CA SER A 244 1.78 8.95 -36.72
C SER A 244 3.24 8.71 -36.37
N MET A 245 4.00 9.78 -36.10
CA MET A 245 5.38 9.69 -35.67
C MET A 245 5.50 9.11 -34.26
N GLN A 246 4.69 9.54 -33.31
CA GLN A 246 4.62 9.00 -31.94
C GLN A 246 4.34 7.50 -31.97
N SER A 247 3.31 7.09 -32.75
CA SER A 247 2.96 5.69 -32.94
C SER A 247 4.10 4.88 -33.58
N GLU A 248 4.81 5.45 -34.55
CA GLU A 248 5.97 4.79 -35.19
C GLU A 248 7.11 4.60 -34.18
N VAL A 249 7.44 5.62 -33.39
CA VAL A 249 8.48 5.57 -32.35
C VAL A 249 8.15 4.48 -31.33
N ALA A 250 6.94 4.49 -30.77
CA ALA A 250 6.51 3.50 -29.77
C ALA A 250 6.58 2.07 -30.30
N GLN A 251 6.12 1.82 -31.53
CA GLN A 251 6.19 0.50 -32.17
C GLN A 251 7.64 0.04 -32.40
N LYS A 252 8.56 0.94 -32.77
CA LYS A 252 9.97 0.60 -32.97
C LYS A 252 10.65 0.27 -31.65
N ILE A 253 10.39 1.01 -30.59
CA ILE A 253 10.87 0.71 -29.23
C ILE A 253 10.36 -0.67 -28.78
N ALA A 254 9.07 -0.93 -28.89
CA ALA A 254 8.49 -2.23 -28.53
C ALA A 254 9.15 -3.40 -29.29
N ARG A 255 9.45 -3.22 -30.59
CA ARG A 255 10.18 -4.22 -31.38
C ARG A 255 11.63 -4.38 -30.92
N ALA A 256 12.34 -3.30 -30.63
CA ALA A 256 13.72 -3.34 -30.13
C ALA A 256 13.81 -4.11 -28.81
N LEU A 257 12.83 -3.95 -27.93
CA LEU A 257 12.68 -4.67 -26.66
C LEU A 257 12.07 -6.08 -26.83
N LYS A 258 11.82 -6.53 -28.08
CA LYS A 258 11.18 -7.81 -28.40
C LYS A 258 9.85 -8.01 -27.67
N ALA A 259 9.13 -6.94 -27.41
CA ALA A 259 7.80 -7.01 -26.83
C ALA A 259 6.79 -7.54 -27.84
N LYS A 260 5.85 -8.34 -27.33
CA LYS A 260 4.74 -8.84 -28.14
C LYS A 260 3.70 -7.73 -28.27
N LEU A 261 3.39 -7.37 -29.50
CA LEU A 261 2.37 -6.37 -29.83
C LEU A 261 1.17 -7.07 -30.47
N THR A 262 0.05 -7.08 -29.81
CA THR A 262 -1.19 -7.65 -30.34
C THR A 262 -1.81 -6.74 -31.43
N PRO A 263 -2.65 -7.27 -32.34
CA PRO A 263 -3.36 -6.43 -33.31
C PRO A 263 -4.23 -5.34 -32.66
N LYS A 264 -4.86 -5.62 -31.51
CA LYS A 264 -5.69 -4.67 -30.76
C LYS A 264 -4.81 -3.52 -30.21
N GLU A 265 -3.68 -3.83 -29.58
CA GLU A 265 -2.73 -2.83 -29.08
C GLU A 265 -2.18 -1.98 -30.22
N LYS A 266 -1.82 -2.60 -31.34
CA LYS A 266 -1.33 -1.87 -32.51
C LYS A 266 -2.38 -0.88 -33.04
N GLN A 267 -3.62 -1.30 -33.19
CA GLN A 267 -4.71 -0.42 -33.60
C GLN A 267 -4.89 0.73 -32.61
N TYR A 268 -4.81 0.44 -31.30
CA TYR A 268 -4.99 1.43 -30.24
C TYR A 268 -3.85 2.47 -30.22
N ILE A 269 -2.61 2.05 -30.49
CA ILE A 269 -1.45 2.94 -30.62
C ILE A 269 -1.58 3.83 -31.87
N GLU A 270 -2.19 3.35 -32.95
CA GLU A 270 -2.35 4.06 -34.24
C GLU A 270 -3.54 5.03 -34.28
N THR A 271 -4.44 4.97 -33.28
CA THR A 271 -5.62 5.84 -33.21
C THR A 271 -5.22 7.27 -32.89
N LYS A 272 -5.60 8.22 -33.74
CA LYS A 272 -5.39 9.65 -33.49
C LYS A 272 -6.45 10.18 -32.53
N PRO A 273 -6.05 10.92 -31.47
CA PRO A 273 -7.00 11.45 -30.50
C PRO A 273 -7.85 12.61 -31.05
N THR A 274 -7.30 13.45 -31.94
CA THR A 274 -7.98 14.57 -32.59
C THR A 274 -7.26 14.96 -33.89
N GLU A 275 -7.93 15.60 -34.80
CA GLU A 275 -7.32 16.26 -35.97
C GLU A 275 -7.03 17.75 -35.71
N ASN A 276 -7.48 18.31 -34.57
CA ASN A 276 -7.28 19.72 -34.21
C ASN A 276 -6.06 19.87 -33.31
N GLN A 277 -4.94 20.30 -33.89
CA GLN A 277 -3.66 20.47 -33.18
C GLN A 277 -3.74 21.44 -32.00
N LYS A 278 -4.52 22.54 -32.12
CA LYS A 278 -4.65 23.51 -31.02
C LYS A 278 -5.45 22.92 -29.85
N ALA A 279 -6.47 22.13 -30.14
CA ALA A 279 -7.20 21.41 -29.09
C ALA A 279 -6.27 20.41 -28.37
N TRP A 280 -5.40 19.73 -29.12
CA TRP A 280 -4.39 18.83 -28.56
C TRP A 280 -3.38 19.58 -27.66
N GLU A 281 -2.83 20.71 -28.13
CA GLU A 281 -1.88 21.53 -27.34
C GLU A 281 -2.50 22.00 -26.00
N LEU A 282 -3.80 22.39 -26.01
CA LEU A 282 -4.51 22.75 -24.78
C LEU A 282 -4.69 21.55 -23.85
N TYR A 283 -5.08 20.40 -24.40
CA TYR A 283 -5.24 19.16 -23.63
C TYR A 283 -3.93 18.79 -22.93
N VAL A 284 -2.84 18.67 -23.65
CA VAL A 284 -1.52 18.34 -23.08
C VAL A 284 -1.10 19.35 -22.02
N ARG A 285 -1.33 20.64 -22.27
CA ARG A 285 -1.04 21.69 -21.29
C ARG A 285 -1.85 21.50 -19.99
N ALA A 286 -3.11 21.14 -20.08
CA ALA A 286 -3.96 20.90 -18.90
C ALA A 286 -3.48 19.67 -18.12
N GLU A 287 -3.14 18.56 -18.80
CA GLU A 287 -2.55 17.36 -18.19
C GLU A 287 -1.26 17.68 -17.42
N LEU A 288 -0.34 18.43 -18.07
CA LEU A 288 0.93 18.81 -17.44
C LEU A 288 0.74 19.65 -16.16
N LEU A 289 -0.26 20.54 -16.16
CA LEU A 289 -0.58 21.37 -15.00
C LEU A 289 -1.27 20.57 -13.89
N TRP A 290 -2.07 19.57 -14.25
CA TRP A 290 -2.71 18.66 -13.31
C TRP A 290 -1.66 17.79 -12.59
N ASP A 291 -0.77 17.15 -13.33
CA ASP A 291 0.28 16.28 -12.79
C ASP A 291 1.26 17.03 -11.87
N ALA A 292 1.50 18.29 -12.16
CA ALA A 292 2.42 19.11 -11.38
C ALA A 292 1.79 19.73 -10.12
N ASP A 293 0.47 19.62 -9.94
CA ASP A 293 -0.32 20.25 -8.86
C ASP A 293 -0.03 21.76 -8.69
N ILE A 294 0.27 22.44 -9.80
CA ILE A 294 0.73 23.86 -9.80
C ILE A 294 -0.46 24.83 -9.85
N MET A 295 -1.62 24.37 -10.33
CA MET A 295 -2.76 25.24 -10.62
C MET A 295 -4.04 24.72 -9.98
N GLU A 296 -4.90 25.64 -9.55
CA GLU A 296 -6.22 25.28 -9.04
C GLU A 296 -7.03 24.51 -10.08
N ARG A 297 -7.73 23.47 -9.64
CA ARG A 297 -8.53 22.56 -10.50
C ARG A 297 -9.50 23.29 -11.41
N ASP A 298 -10.12 24.37 -10.94
CA ASP A 298 -11.03 25.17 -11.76
C ASP A 298 -10.34 25.80 -12.95
N SER A 299 -9.11 26.25 -12.78
CA SER A 299 -8.31 26.82 -13.86
C SER A 299 -7.90 25.75 -14.88
N ILE A 300 -7.61 24.52 -14.42
CA ILE A 300 -7.33 23.38 -15.29
C ILE A 300 -8.59 22.98 -16.08
N ALA A 301 -9.75 22.93 -15.41
CA ALA A 301 -11.03 22.65 -16.08
C ALA A 301 -11.30 23.61 -17.24
N VAL A 302 -11.03 24.92 -17.06
CA VAL A 302 -11.20 25.92 -18.14
C VAL A 302 -10.32 25.61 -19.35
N ILE A 303 -9.09 25.08 -19.15
CA ILE A 303 -8.22 24.74 -20.29
C ILE A 303 -8.78 23.52 -21.04
N PHE A 304 -9.29 22.49 -20.35
CA PHE A 304 -9.98 21.37 -20.99
C PHE A 304 -11.26 21.83 -21.71
N GLU A 305 -12.06 22.74 -21.12
CA GLU A 305 -13.24 23.34 -21.74
C GLU A 305 -12.87 24.07 -23.04
N GLN A 306 -11.77 24.82 -23.07
CA GLN A 306 -11.26 25.45 -24.29
C GLN A 306 -10.86 24.44 -25.37
N ALA A 307 -10.31 23.28 -24.97
CA ALA A 307 -9.97 22.21 -25.91
C ALA A 307 -11.20 21.63 -26.59
N VAL A 308 -12.31 21.40 -25.86
CA VAL A 308 -13.57 20.91 -26.45
C VAL A 308 -14.33 21.97 -27.22
N GLU A 309 -14.14 23.24 -26.91
CA GLU A 309 -14.68 24.34 -27.75
C GLU A 309 -14.04 24.36 -29.15
N LEU A 310 -12.70 24.08 -29.21
CA LEU A 310 -11.99 24.01 -30.48
C LEU A 310 -12.28 22.73 -31.26
N ASP A 311 -12.51 21.62 -30.59
CA ASP A 311 -12.88 20.33 -31.19
C ASP A 311 -13.91 19.61 -30.32
N PRO A 312 -15.22 19.80 -30.57
CA PRO A 312 -16.27 19.10 -29.85
C PRO A 312 -16.29 17.56 -30.03
N GLY A 313 -15.51 17.04 -30.99
CA GLY A 313 -15.31 15.62 -31.21
C GLY A 313 -14.13 15.01 -30.44
N PHE A 314 -13.36 15.81 -29.72
CA PHE A 314 -12.18 15.36 -28.98
C PHE A 314 -12.59 14.72 -27.67
N LEU A 315 -12.48 13.38 -27.58
CA LEU A 315 -12.94 12.57 -26.44
C LEU A 315 -12.21 12.88 -25.13
N LEU A 316 -10.87 12.94 -25.16
CA LEU A 316 -10.04 12.94 -23.96
C LEU A 316 -10.34 14.08 -22.97
N PRO A 317 -10.51 15.37 -23.39
CA PRO A 317 -10.82 16.42 -22.43
C PRO A 317 -12.16 16.20 -21.69
N TYR A 318 -13.15 15.54 -22.32
CA TYR A 318 -14.39 15.21 -21.63
C TYR A 318 -14.19 14.15 -20.56
N THR A 319 -13.31 13.17 -20.80
CA THR A 319 -12.99 12.15 -19.80
C THR A 319 -12.28 12.74 -18.59
N GLU A 320 -11.35 13.69 -18.83
CA GLU A 320 -10.62 14.37 -17.74
C GLU A 320 -11.53 15.35 -16.97
N LEU A 321 -12.39 16.11 -17.65
CA LEU A 321 -13.40 16.95 -17.00
C LEU A 321 -14.32 16.12 -16.10
N THR A 322 -14.70 14.91 -16.53
CA THR A 322 -15.49 13.98 -15.70
C THR A 322 -14.76 13.61 -14.44
N ALA A 323 -13.50 13.17 -14.55
CA ALA A 323 -12.67 12.76 -13.40
C ALA A 323 -12.43 13.94 -12.45
N LEU A 324 -12.07 15.12 -12.99
CA LEU A 324 -11.78 16.32 -12.24
C LEU A 324 -12.98 16.77 -11.39
N HIS A 325 -14.15 16.90 -12.02
CA HIS A 325 -15.34 17.36 -11.31
C HIS A 325 -15.88 16.31 -10.34
N ALA A 326 -15.82 15.01 -10.68
CA ALA A 326 -16.22 13.94 -9.76
C ALA A 326 -15.30 13.89 -8.52
N TYR A 327 -13.99 14.06 -8.73
CA TYR A 327 -13.01 14.12 -7.63
C TYR A 327 -13.21 15.37 -6.77
N ALA A 328 -13.44 16.54 -7.38
CA ALA A 328 -13.72 17.79 -6.66
C ALA A 328 -15.02 17.71 -5.82
N TYR A 329 -15.99 16.91 -6.25
CA TYR A 329 -17.21 16.63 -5.49
C TYR A 329 -16.99 15.66 -4.34
N PHE A 330 -15.94 14.81 -4.40
CA PHE A 330 -15.69 13.79 -3.40
C PHE A 330 -15.29 14.44 -2.06
N ASP A 331 -16.17 14.30 -1.07
CA ASP A 331 -16.00 14.87 0.25
C ASP A 331 -14.91 14.15 1.08
N GLY A 332 -14.24 14.90 1.94
CA GLY A 332 -13.26 14.41 2.90
C GLY A 332 -11.84 14.99 2.75
N SER A 333 -11.60 15.89 1.80
CA SER A 333 -10.28 16.48 1.58
C SER A 333 -10.28 18.01 1.39
N GLY A 334 -11.32 18.71 1.90
CA GLY A 334 -11.47 20.16 1.71
C GLY A 334 -11.82 20.56 0.28
N LEU A 335 -12.25 19.61 -0.54
CA LEU A 335 -12.73 19.84 -1.89
C LEU A 335 -14.17 20.37 -1.88
N ASP A 336 -14.60 20.87 -3.02
CA ASP A 336 -15.89 21.52 -3.19
C ASP A 336 -17.03 20.50 -3.40
N PRO A 337 -17.81 20.11 -2.37
CA PRO A 337 -18.86 19.11 -2.46
C PRO A 337 -20.17 19.64 -3.06
N ARG A 338 -20.18 20.81 -3.72
CA ARG A 338 -21.39 21.38 -4.27
C ARG A 338 -22.00 20.49 -5.37
N PRO A 339 -23.36 20.33 -5.39
CA PRO A 339 -24.04 19.50 -6.38
C PRO A 339 -23.72 19.87 -7.84
N GLU A 340 -23.40 21.14 -8.11
CA GLU A 340 -23.02 21.65 -9.43
C GLU A 340 -21.77 20.94 -9.99
N ARG A 341 -20.87 20.50 -9.13
CA ARG A 341 -19.69 19.70 -9.52
C ARG A 341 -20.10 18.37 -10.11
N LEU A 342 -21.02 17.68 -9.44
CA LEU A 342 -21.52 16.40 -9.90
C LEU A 342 -22.28 16.50 -11.22
N GLU A 343 -23.05 17.59 -11.41
CA GLU A 343 -23.75 17.85 -12.67
C GLU A 343 -22.77 18.15 -13.81
N LYS A 344 -21.70 18.90 -13.56
CA LYS A 344 -20.63 19.11 -14.55
C LYS A 344 -19.94 17.80 -14.93
N ALA A 345 -19.60 16.95 -13.93
CA ALA A 345 -19.04 15.63 -14.17
C ALA A 345 -19.97 14.77 -15.03
N ARG A 346 -21.27 14.77 -14.73
CA ARG A 346 -22.28 14.02 -15.47
C ARG A 346 -22.38 14.50 -16.92
N ALA A 347 -22.45 15.82 -17.13
CA ALA A 347 -22.56 16.40 -18.48
C ALA A 347 -21.33 16.07 -19.34
N ALA A 348 -20.13 16.11 -18.77
CA ALA A 348 -18.91 15.74 -19.47
C ALA A 348 -18.92 14.24 -19.81
N LEU A 349 -19.31 13.38 -18.86
CA LEU A 349 -19.41 11.93 -19.06
C LEU A 349 -20.41 11.56 -20.16
N GLU A 350 -21.59 12.20 -20.20
CA GLU A 350 -22.59 11.98 -21.23
C GLU A 350 -22.03 12.30 -22.63
N LYS A 351 -21.19 13.33 -22.73
CA LYS A 351 -20.50 13.68 -23.98
C LYS A 351 -19.46 12.62 -24.36
N ALA A 352 -18.67 12.15 -23.41
CA ALA A 352 -17.71 11.09 -23.66
C ALA A 352 -18.40 9.80 -24.16
N ILE A 353 -19.50 9.38 -23.53
CA ILE A 353 -20.32 8.22 -23.95
C ILE A 353 -20.92 8.42 -25.33
N GLN A 354 -21.39 9.63 -25.67
CA GLN A 354 -21.91 9.93 -26.99
C GLN A 354 -20.85 9.85 -28.10
N LEU A 355 -19.60 10.20 -27.80
CA LEU A 355 -18.49 10.18 -28.75
C LEU A 355 -17.99 8.76 -29.00
N ASP A 356 -17.63 8.04 -27.93
CA ASP A 356 -17.24 6.64 -28.01
C ASP A 356 -17.55 5.92 -26.69
N PRO A 357 -18.65 5.16 -26.59
CA PRO A 357 -19.04 4.44 -25.40
C PRO A 357 -18.13 3.26 -25.06
N ASN A 358 -17.31 2.77 -26.02
CA ASN A 358 -16.44 1.61 -25.85
C ASN A 358 -14.96 1.98 -25.69
N ALA A 359 -14.62 3.26 -25.73
CA ALA A 359 -13.26 3.69 -25.47
C ALA A 359 -12.85 3.39 -24.03
N SER A 360 -11.62 2.95 -23.85
CA SER A 360 -11.09 2.67 -22.50
C SER A 360 -11.07 3.90 -21.61
N GLU A 361 -10.86 5.08 -22.20
CA GLU A 361 -10.90 6.38 -21.53
C GLU A 361 -12.32 6.71 -21.05
N THR A 362 -13.36 6.39 -21.84
CA THR A 362 -14.76 6.53 -21.44
C THR A 362 -15.08 5.62 -20.26
N HIS A 363 -14.65 4.35 -20.30
CA HIS A 363 -14.80 3.44 -19.17
C HIS A 363 -14.05 3.92 -17.94
N ARG A 364 -12.83 4.45 -18.10
CA ARG A 364 -12.06 5.06 -17.00
C ARG A 364 -12.84 6.24 -16.38
N ALA A 365 -13.39 7.11 -17.19
CA ALA A 365 -14.20 8.25 -16.71
C ALA A 365 -15.48 7.79 -16.00
N GLN A 366 -16.19 6.77 -16.51
CA GLN A 366 -17.32 6.15 -15.82
C GLN A 366 -16.91 5.58 -14.46
N GLY A 367 -15.76 4.90 -14.41
CA GLY A 367 -15.19 4.39 -13.17
C GLY A 367 -14.96 5.50 -12.14
N TYR A 368 -14.35 6.62 -12.50
CA TYR A 368 -14.17 7.77 -11.62
C TYR A 368 -15.49 8.42 -11.20
N PHE A 369 -16.45 8.57 -12.12
CA PHE A 369 -17.78 9.08 -11.79
C PHE A 369 -18.50 8.20 -10.78
N HIS A 370 -18.46 6.87 -10.96
CA HIS A 370 -19.05 5.92 -10.02
C HIS A 370 -18.32 5.89 -8.69
N TYR A 371 -17.00 6.03 -8.67
CA TYR A 371 -16.20 6.01 -7.46
C TYR A 371 -16.39 7.27 -6.63
N TYR A 372 -16.10 8.43 -7.22
CA TYR A 372 -16.11 9.71 -6.52
C TYR A 372 -17.49 10.35 -6.44
N GLY A 373 -18.22 10.37 -7.57
CA GLY A 373 -19.50 11.06 -7.67
C GLY A 373 -20.65 10.27 -7.05
N ALA A 374 -20.81 9.00 -7.42
CA ALA A 374 -21.95 8.18 -7.02
C ALA A 374 -21.68 7.25 -5.84
N ARG A 375 -20.42 7.08 -5.42
CA ARG A 375 -19.97 6.10 -4.40
C ARG A 375 -20.50 4.67 -4.67
N ASN A 376 -20.61 4.32 -5.95
CA ASN A 376 -20.99 2.97 -6.41
C ASN A 376 -19.74 2.19 -6.77
N TYR A 377 -19.09 1.63 -5.74
CA TYR A 377 -17.81 0.96 -5.85
C TYR A 377 -17.84 -0.28 -6.75
N ALA A 378 -18.95 -1.01 -6.77
CA ALA A 378 -19.09 -2.18 -7.64
C ALA A 378 -19.07 -1.82 -9.13
N GLN A 379 -19.84 -0.79 -9.54
CA GLN A 379 -19.82 -0.30 -10.91
C GLN A 379 -18.48 0.36 -11.25
N ALA A 380 -17.88 1.12 -10.33
CA ALA A 380 -16.55 1.68 -10.54
C ALA A 380 -15.50 0.60 -10.84
N LEU A 381 -15.52 -0.51 -10.10
CA LEU A 381 -14.60 -1.63 -10.32
C LEU A 381 -14.83 -2.33 -11.67
N GLU A 382 -16.09 -2.48 -12.10
CA GLU A 382 -16.45 -3.04 -13.41
C GLU A 382 -15.87 -2.17 -14.53
N GLU A 383 -16.13 -0.87 -14.50
CA GLU A 383 -15.67 0.08 -15.50
C GLU A 383 -14.13 0.18 -15.56
N PHE A 384 -13.48 0.25 -14.42
CA PHE A 384 -12.01 0.23 -14.36
C PHE A 384 -11.43 -1.09 -14.90
N SER A 385 -12.11 -2.23 -14.68
CA SER A 385 -11.66 -3.52 -15.19
C SER A 385 -11.70 -3.56 -16.72
N ILE A 386 -12.73 -2.99 -17.34
CA ILE A 386 -12.84 -2.85 -18.81
C ILE A 386 -11.74 -1.92 -19.34
N ALA A 387 -11.52 -0.78 -18.69
CA ALA A 387 -10.48 0.17 -19.09
C ALA A 387 -9.08 -0.47 -19.04
N MET A 388 -8.78 -1.28 -18.01
CA MET A 388 -7.50 -1.97 -17.86
C MET A 388 -7.20 -2.98 -18.96
N GLU A 389 -8.19 -3.51 -19.71
CA GLU A 389 -7.91 -4.39 -20.85
C GLU A 389 -7.05 -3.73 -21.93
N SER A 390 -7.21 -2.42 -22.09
CA SER A 390 -6.46 -1.63 -23.09
C SER A 390 -5.33 -0.79 -22.47
N GLN A 391 -5.34 -0.59 -21.14
CA GLN A 391 -4.34 0.19 -20.39
C GLN A 391 -3.77 -0.59 -19.20
N PRO A 392 -3.19 -1.79 -19.41
CA PRO A 392 -2.81 -2.71 -18.33
C PRO A 392 -1.64 -2.21 -17.46
N ASN A 393 -0.90 -1.22 -17.95
CA ASN A 393 0.25 -0.62 -17.28
C ASN A 393 0.04 0.87 -16.94
N ASN A 394 -1.20 1.32 -16.91
CA ASN A 394 -1.54 2.65 -16.41
C ASN A 394 -1.52 2.64 -14.87
N SER A 395 -0.52 3.31 -14.27
CA SER A 395 -0.31 3.31 -12.82
C SER A 395 -1.47 3.96 -12.06
N ASP A 396 -2.11 5.00 -12.62
CA ASP A 396 -3.23 5.71 -11.99
C ASP A 396 -4.50 4.88 -12.01
N LEU A 397 -4.76 4.19 -13.13
CA LEU A 397 -5.89 3.27 -13.22
C LEU A 397 -5.74 2.07 -12.29
N LEU A 398 -4.52 1.54 -12.14
CA LEU A 398 -4.21 0.48 -11.17
C LEU A 398 -4.43 0.97 -9.73
N ALA A 399 -3.95 2.18 -9.39
CA ALA A 399 -4.15 2.77 -8.08
C ALA A 399 -5.64 3.04 -7.80
N ALA A 400 -6.38 3.64 -8.75
CA ALA A 400 -7.81 3.86 -8.62
C ALA A 400 -8.59 2.55 -8.40
N THR A 401 -8.23 1.49 -9.15
CA THR A 401 -8.81 0.16 -8.95
C THR A 401 -8.54 -0.37 -7.54
N ALA A 402 -7.30 -0.24 -7.06
CA ALA A 402 -6.94 -0.64 -5.69
C ALA A 402 -7.74 0.14 -4.64
N PHE A 403 -7.93 1.45 -4.84
CA PHE A 403 -8.72 2.27 -3.92
C PHE A 403 -10.18 1.84 -3.84
N VAL A 404 -10.78 1.44 -4.97
CA VAL A 404 -12.13 0.87 -5.00
C VAL A 404 -12.16 -0.49 -4.29
N GLN A 405 -11.20 -1.37 -4.58
CA GLN A 405 -11.11 -2.70 -3.99
C GLN A 405 -11.03 -2.66 -2.47
N ARG A 406 -10.21 -1.78 -1.87
CA ARG A 406 -10.15 -1.66 -0.40
C ARG A 406 -11.47 -1.19 0.23
N ARG A 407 -12.24 -0.34 -0.46
CA ARG A 407 -13.58 0.07 0.01
C ARG A 407 -14.60 -1.05 -0.07
N LEU A 408 -14.42 -1.98 -1.01
CA LEU A 408 -15.19 -3.23 -1.10
C LEU A 408 -14.70 -4.31 -0.12
N GLY A 409 -13.59 -4.08 0.60
CA GLY A 409 -13.00 -5.04 1.52
C GLY A 409 -12.14 -6.10 0.86
N GLN A 410 -11.78 -5.93 -0.40
CA GLN A 410 -10.87 -6.78 -1.18
C GLN A 410 -9.42 -6.33 -0.94
N TRP A 411 -8.94 -6.52 0.31
CA TRP A 411 -7.68 -5.94 0.77
C TRP A 411 -6.45 -6.54 0.08
N ASP A 412 -6.43 -7.86 -0.14
CA ASP A 412 -5.30 -8.54 -0.76
C ASP A 412 -5.16 -8.17 -2.24
N GLU A 413 -6.28 -8.14 -2.97
CA GLU A 413 -6.33 -7.71 -4.37
C GLU A 413 -5.95 -6.23 -4.52
N SER A 414 -6.40 -5.40 -3.56
CA SER A 414 -6.03 -3.99 -3.48
C SER A 414 -4.52 -3.81 -3.29
N LEU A 415 -3.93 -4.59 -2.35
CA LEU A 415 -2.49 -4.57 -2.08
C LEU A 415 -1.68 -4.94 -3.33
N GLU A 416 -2.05 -6.01 -4.04
CA GLU A 416 -1.39 -6.44 -5.29
C GLU A 416 -1.45 -5.34 -6.36
N LYS A 417 -2.63 -4.74 -6.56
CA LYS A 417 -2.83 -3.68 -7.57
C LYS A 417 -2.02 -2.43 -7.24
N LEU A 418 -2.07 -1.98 -5.99
CA LEU A 418 -1.34 -0.79 -5.58
C LEU A 418 0.18 -1.03 -5.60
N GLN A 419 0.64 -2.23 -5.25
CA GLN A 419 2.04 -2.61 -5.37
C GLN A 419 2.52 -2.57 -6.83
N LYS A 420 1.69 -3.05 -7.77
CA LYS A 420 1.98 -2.91 -9.20
C LYS A 420 2.01 -1.43 -9.61
N ALA A 421 1.05 -0.61 -9.17
CA ALA A 421 1.02 0.84 -9.46
C ALA A 421 2.31 1.53 -8.98
N VAL A 422 2.74 1.29 -7.72
CA VAL A 422 4.00 1.83 -7.18
C VAL A 422 5.22 1.31 -7.95
N SER A 423 5.20 0.07 -8.43
CA SER A 423 6.32 -0.46 -9.24
C SER A 423 6.46 0.20 -10.61
N LEU A 424 5.37 0.77 -11.14
CA LEU A 424 5.36 1.54 -12.38
C LEU A 424 5.62 3.04 -12.14
N ASP A 425 5.37 3.50 -10.92
CA ASP A 425 5.55 4.89 -10.52
C ASP A 425 6.19 5.01 -9.13
N PRO A 426 7.46 4.61 -8.99
CA PRO A 426 8.10 4.47 -7.68
C PRO A 426 8.37 5.80 -6.97
N ASN A 427 8.35 6.93 -7.67
CA ASN A 427 8.61 8.26 -7.11
C ASN A 427 7.33 9.12 -6.97
N ASP A 428 6.17 8.54 -7.20
CA ASP A 428 4.89 9.18 -6.88
C ASP A 428 4.63 9.11 -5.37
N GLY A 429 4.82 10.24 -4.69
CA GLY A 429 4.64 10.35 -3.24
C GLY A 429 3.22 9.96 -2.79
N ASN A 430 2.20 10.24 -3.59
CA ASN A 430 0.82 9.88 -3.26
C ASN A 430 0.61 8.36 -3.29
N LYS A 431 1.05 7.67 -4.35
CA LYS A 431 0.92 6.21 -4.46
C LYS A 431 1.70 5.49 -3.37
N VAL A 432 2.93 5.97 -3.07
CA VAL A 432 3.77 5.43 -1.99
C VAL A 432 3.12 5.68 -0.62
N ARG A 433 2.54 6.86 -0.38
CA ARG A 433 1.78 7.16 0.84
C ARG A 433 0.57 6.25 1.00
N GLN A 434 -0.24 6.08 -0.05
CA GLN A 434 -1.38 5.15 -0.04
C GLN A 434 -0.95 3.70 0.24
N MET A 435 0.23 3.31 -0.24
CA MET A 435 0.79 1.97 0.01
C MET A 435 1.25 1.83 1.47
N ARG A 436 1.93 2.84 2.05
CA ARG A 436 2.26 2.90 3.48
C ARG A 436 1.00 2.79 4.33
N ASP A 437 -0.01 3.59 4.03
CA ASP A 437 -1.27 3.66 4.79
C ASP A 437 -2.04 2.34 4.72
N MET A 438 -2.12 1.73 3.55
CA MET A 438 -2.77 0.44 3.39
C MET A 438 -2.04 -0.67 4.14
N THR A 439 -0.71 -0.72 4.08
CA THR A 439 0.08 -1.70 4.83
C THR A 439 0.01 -1.47 6.33
N TYR A 440 -0.10 -0.20 6.78
CA TYR A 440 -0.41 0.15 8.17
C TYR A 440 -1.77 -0.42 8.60
N MET A 441 -2.84 -0.15 7.86
CA MET A 441 -4.19 -0.65 8.16
C MET A 441 -4.26 -2.18 8.20
N MET A 442 -3.49 -2.86 7.34
CA MET A 442 -3.36 -4.32 7.31
C MET A 442 -2.40 -4.87 8.38
N ARG A 443 -1.77 -4.02 9.19
CA ARG A 443 -0.78 -4.35 10.23
C ARG A 443 0.47 -5.05 9.69
N LEU A 444 0.84 -4.79 8.44
CA LEU A 444 2.07 -5.26 7.78
C LEU A 444 3.21 -4.27 8.10
N TRP A 445 3.65 -4.26 9.36
CA TRP A 445 4.51 -3.20 9.91
C TRP A 445 5.84 -3.04 9.16
N ASP A 446 6.55 -4.14 8.89
CA ASP A 446 7.82 -4.10 8.16
C ASP A 446 7.67 -3.47 6.77
N LEU A 447 6.53 -3.73 6.13
CA LEU A 447 6.23 -3.20 4.81
C LEU A 447 5.83 -1.72 4.90
N SER A 448 5.07 -1.35 5.92
CA SER A 448 4.71 0.04 6.20
C SER A 448 5.96 0.91 6.48
N GLU A 449 6.91 0.40 7.29
CA GLU A 449 8.19 1.07 7.54
C GLU A 449 9.03 1.23 6.26
N ARG A 450 9.05 0.22 5.39
CA ARG A 450 9.74 0.30 4.10
C ARG A 450 9.18 1.42 3.23
N TYR A 451 7.86 1.49 3.07
CA TYR A 451 7.22 2.56 2.28
C TYR A 451 7.33 3.93 2.96
N GLN A 452 7.35 3.97 4.28
CA GLN A 452 7.68 5.19 5.01
C GLN A 452 9.11 5.68 4.68
N GLY A 453 10.09 4.79 4.65
CA GLY A 453 11.47 5.12 4.24
C GLY A 453 11.57 5.60 2.79
N GLN A 454 10.83 4.97 1.87
CA GLN A 454 10.75 5.39 0.47
C GLN A 454 10.12 6.78 0.34
N LEU A 455 9.04 7.05 1.06
CA LEU A 455 8.36 8.35 1.07
C LEU A 455 9.28 9.46 1.62
N SER A 456 10.00 9.19 2.72
CA SER A 456 11.01 10.10 3.26
C SER A 456 12.11 10.40 2.24
N ALA A 457 12.54 9.41 1.46
CA ALA A 457 13.55 9.61 0.41
C ALA A 457 13.02 10.50 -0.74
N ILE A 458 11.78 10.27 -1.20
CA ILE A 458 11.12 11.09 -2.24
C ILE A 458 11.10 12.57 -1.82
N HIS A 459 10.72 12.86 -0.60
CA HIS A 459 10.63 14.21 -0.06
C HIS A 459 11.95 14.72 0.58
N SER A 460 13.06 13.98 0.37
CA SER A 460 14.37 14.28 0.98
C SER A 460 14.31 14.45 2.51
N GLY A 461 13.33 13.82 3.15
CA GLY A 461 13.04 13.94 4.57
C GLY A 461 12.57 15.33 5.02
N ASN A 462 12.21 16.24 4.14
CA ASN A 462 11.90 17.64 4.46
C ASN A 462 10.41 17.97 4.58
N GLU A 463 9.54 16.98 4.49
CA GLU A 463 8.10 17.14 4.63
C GLU A 463 7.64 16.68 6.02
N PRO A 464 7.14 17.60 6.90
CA PRO A 464 6.71 17.26 8.25
C PRO A 464 5.64 16.15 8.28
N GLY A 465 4.61 16.27 7.43
CA GLY A 465 3.52 15.29 7.34
C GLY A 465 4.00 13.89 6.96
N THR A 466 5.01 13.79 6.12
CA THR A 466 5.65 12.51 5.80
C THR A 466 6.39 11.95 7.00
N GLU A 467 7.23 12.74 7.65
CA GLU A 467 8.10 12.26 8.74
C GLU A 467 7.31 11.86 9.99
N GLN A 468 6.15 12.48 10.24
CA GLN A 468 5.22 12.07 11.31
C GLN A 468 4.73 10.61 11.15
N GLY A 469 4.72 10.05 9.94
CA GLY A 469 4.34 8.66 9.68
C GLY A 469 5.12 7.65 10.52
N ARG A 470 6.39 7.95 10.85
CA ARG A 470 7.23 7.11 11.74
C ARG A 470 6.66 7.01 13.15
N TYR A 471 6.11 8.12 13.66
CA TYR A 471 5.48 8.15 14.98
C TYR A 471 4.22 7.28 15.01
N TYR A 472 3.38 7.37 13.98
CA TYR A 472 2.15 6.57 13.90
C TYR A 472 2.43 5.07 13.78
N ILE A 473 3.44 4.68 13.00
CA ILE A 473 3.83 3.27 12.85
C ILE A 473 4.35 2.72 14.18
N GLU A 474 5.27 3.42 14.86
CA GLU A 474 5.81 3.01 16.17
C GLU A 474 4.70 2.93 17.23
N LEU A 475 3.76 3.90 17.22
CA LEU A 475 2.59 3.85 18.11
C LEU A 475 1.77 2.58 17.90
N ALA A 476 1.45 2.26 16.67
CA ALA A 476 0.61 1.11 16.36
C ALA A 476 1.33 -0.22 16.64
N GLN A 477 2.63 -0.29 16.37
CA GLN A 477 3.44 -1.49 16.50
C GLN A 477 3.79 -1.81 17.95
N SER A 478 4.34 -0.84 18.70
CA SER A 478 4.82 -1.08 20.06
C SER A 478 4.07 -0.31 21.14
N GLY A 479 3.66 0.92 20.86
CA GLY A 479 3.10 1.85 21.85
C GLY A 479 4.07 2.16 23.00
N ASP A 480 5.37 2.13 22.73
CA ASP A 480 6.44 2.44 23.69
C ASP A 480 6.62 3.96 23.79
N LEU A 481 6.24 4.52 24.93
CA LEU A 481 6.27 5.99 25.15
C LEU A 481 7.70 6.56 25.10
N GLU A 482 8.73 5.82 25.50
CA GLU A 482 10.12 6.30 25.43
C GLU A 482 10.58 6.43 23.98
N LYS A 483 10.23 5.44 23.12
CA LYS A 483 10.53 5.51 21.69
C LYS A 483 9.73 6.62 21.01
N LEU A 484 8.43 6.75 21.33
CA LEU A 484 7.59 7.81 20.79
C LEU A 484 8.12 9.20 21.14
N GLN A 485 8.59 9.40 22.40
CA GLN A 485 9.25 10.63 22.80
C GLN A 485 10.52 10.88 21.99
N SER A 486 11.37 9.83 21.82
CA SER A 486 12.60 9.97 21.03
C SER A 486 12.33 10.35 19.58
N ILE A 487 11.28 9.80 18.97
CA ILE A 487 10.87 10.19 17.60
C ILE A 487 10.37 11.64 17.58
N LEU A 488 9.55 12.04 18.54
CA LEU A 488 9.05 13.42 18.63
C LEU A 488 10.19 14.42 18.82
N ASP A 489 11.18 14.11 19.69
CA ASP A 489 12.35 14.96 19.89
C ASP A 489 13.16 15.13 18.59
N GLN A 490 13.35 14.04 17.82
CA GLN A 490 14.00 14.10 16.51
C GLN A 490 13.23 15.00 15.52
N LEU A 491 11.89 14.89 15.49
CA LEU A 491 11.06 15.72 14.63
C LEU A 491 11.15 17.21 15.03
N LEU A 492 11.11 17.52 16.33
CA LEU A 492 11.22 18.89 16.86
C LEU A 492 12.61 19.51 16.65
N THR A 493 13.67 18.72 16.42
CA THR A 493 14.97 19.27 16.01
C THR A 493 15.00 19.71 14.55
N LYS A 494 14.05 19.26 13.74
CA LYS A 494 14.04 19.42 12.28
C LYS A 494 12.93 20.33 11.77
N PHE A 495 11.78 20.32 12.42
CA PHE A 495 10.57 21.01 11.98
C PHE A 495 10.07 21.97 13.06
N ASP A 496 9.32 22.97 12.63
CA ASP A 496 8.66 23.88 13.56
C ASP A 496 7.58 23.14 14.37
N PRO A 497 7.40 23.49 15.65
CA PRO A 497 6.37 22.84 16.48
C PRO A 497 4.95 22.95 15.92
N GLU A 498 4.63 23.97 15.15
CA GLU A 498 3.32 24.15 14.50
C GLU A 498 3.08 23.10 13.41
N ASP A 499 4.11 22.72 12.67
CA ASP A 499 4.02 21.67 11.65
C ASP A 499 3.80 20.26 12.24
N LEU A 500 4.03 20.11 13.55
CA LEU A 500 3.93 18.84 14.29
C LEU A 500 2.76 18.83 15.27
N LEU A 501 1.76 19.69 15.05
CA LEU A 501 0.67 19.93 15.99
C LEU A 501 -0.02 18.63 16.43
N GLU A 502 -0.41 17.79 15.48
CA GLU A 502 -1.17 16.57 15.76
C GLU A 502 -0.38 15.53 16.57
N VAL A 503 0.88 15.26 16.22
CA VAL A 503 1.70 14.32 17.02
C VAL A 503 2.03 14.87 18.39
N ARG A 504 2.16 16.19 18.55
CA ARG A 504 2.36 16.86 19.85
C ARG A 504 1.12 16.75 20.72
N LYS A 505 -0.07 17.03 20.17
CA LYS A 505 -1.36 16.84 20.86
C LYS A 505 -1.51 15.39 21.34
N MET A 506 -1.28 14.45 20.42
CA MET A 506 -1.37 13.02 20.72
C MET A 506 -0.40 12.57 21.80
N HIS A 507 0.87 13.00 21.72
CA HIS A 507 1.88 12.65 22.72
C HIS A 507 1.56 13.22 24.09
N ALA A 508 1.13 14.48 24.16
CA ALA A 508 0.67 15.11 25.40
C ALA A 508 -0.53 14.36 26.02
N ALA A 509 -1.48 13.90 25.19
CA ALA A 509 -2.60 13.08 25.66
C ALA A 509 -2.10 11.75 26.27
N PHE A 510 -1.16 11.06 25.61
CA PHE A 510 -0.64 9.77 26.09
C PHE A 510 0.19 9.89 27.36
N THR A 511 0.89 11.01 27.55
CA THR A 511 1.67 11.31 28.76
C THR A 511 0.82 11.97 29.86
N ARG A 512 -0.48 12.21 29.61
CA ARG A 512 -1.42 12.86 30.54
C ARG A 512 -1.05 14.34 30.86
N ASP A 513 -0.31 14.99 29.97
CA ASP A 513 -0.02 16.43 30.06
C ASP A 513 -1.20 17.26 29.53
N TYR A 514 -2.31 17.21 30.26
CA TYR A 514 -3.56 17.86 29.86
C TYR A 514 -3.49 19.40 29.87
N GLU A 515 -2.60 20.00 30.69
CA GLU A 515 -2.41 21.44 30.72
C GLU A 515 -1.78 21.94 29.43
N SER A 516 -0.69 21.29 28.98
CA SER A 516 -0.06 21.58 27.67
C SER A 516 -1.01 21.31 26.51
N LEU A 517 -1.73 20.18 26.55
CA LEU A 517 -2.67 19.83 25.49
C LEU A 517 -3.82 20.84 25.37
N LEU A 518 -4.41 21.30 26.50
CA LEU A 518 -5.44 22.33 26.51
C LEU A 518 -4.92 23.67 25.98
N ALA A 519 -3.69 24.04 26.34
CA ALA A 519 -3.08 25.28 25.84
C ALA A 519 -2.86 25.21 24.31
N ILE A 520 -2.45 24.05 23.78
CA ILE A 520 -2.29 23.83 22.33
C ILE A 520 -3.65 23.93 21.63
N GLU A 521 -4.67 23.24 22.14
CA GLU A 521 -6.01 23.20 21.51
C GLU A 521 -6.70 24.57 21.51
N LEU A 522 -6.54 25.36 22.60
CA LEU A 522 -7.07 26.72 22.68
C LEU A 522 -6.34 27.72 21.76
N ALA A 523 -5.09 27.43 21.41
CA ALA A 523 -4.31 28.28 20.51
C ALA A 523 -4.55 27.92 19.03
N ASP A 524 -5.11 26.73 18.74
CA ASP A 524 -5.40 26.26 17.40
C ASP A 524 -6.64 26.98 16.84
N PRO A 525 -6.53 27.72 15.72
CA PRO A 525 -7.69 28.38 15.11
C PRO A 525 -8.78 27.41 14.62
N GLU A 526 -8.40 26.15 14.36
CA GLU A 526 -9.28 25.06 13.94
C GLU A 526 -9.62 24.11 15.10
N GLY A 527 -9.30 24.51 16.35
CA GLY A 527 -9.52 23.72 17.55
C GLY A 527 -10.97 23.31 17.74
N SER A 528 -11.21 22.03 18.01
CA SER A 528 -12.54 21.46 18.16
C SER A 528 -13.15 21.81 19.52
N ASN A 529 -14.37 22.38 19.54
CA ASN A 529 -15.14 22.60 20.78
C ASN A 529 -15.33 21.29 21.57
N LEU A 530 -15.48 20.16 20.92
CA LEU A 530 -15.59 18.85 21.55
C LEU A 530 -14.29 18.45 22.25
N ASN A 531 -13.14 18.64 21.61
CA ASN A 531 -11.82 18.35 22.18
C ASN A 531 -11.52 19.25 23.37
N ILE A 532 -11.79 20.56 23.25
CA ILE A 532 -11.62 21.52 24.35
C ILE A 532 -12.51 21.13 25.54
N GLY A 533 -13.77 20.76 25.29
CA GLY A 533 -14.69 20.28 26.32
C GLY A 533 -14.17 19.03 27.04
N ASN A 534 -13.67 18.04 26.29
CA ASN A 534 -13.06 16.82 26.85
C ASN A 534 -11.86 17.13 27.74
N LEU A 535 -11.00 18.08 27.36
CA LEU A 535 -9.82 18.49 28.14
C LEU A 535 -10.16 19.26 29.38
N LEU A 536 -11.16 20.17 29.31
CA LEU A 536 -11.68 20.88 30.46
C LEU A 536 -12.30 19.90 31.49
N GLU A 537 -12.99 18.86 31.03
CA GLU A 537 -13.52 17.81 31.92
C GLU A 537 -12.38 17.04 32.60
N LEU A 538 -11.33 16.65 31.86
CA LEU A 538 -10.14 15.96 32.37
C LEU A 538 -9.34 16.81 33.36
N THR A 539 -9.36 18.12 33.21
CA THR A 539 -8.72 19.10 34.14
C THR A 539 -9.62 19.55 35.29
N GLY A 540 -10.85 18.97 35.41
CA GLY A 540 -11.78 19.23 36.49
C GLY A 540 -12.63 20.48 36.33
N GLN A 541 -12.59 21.16 35.17
CA GLN A 541 -13.35 22.39 34.86
C GLN A 541 -14.73 22.03 34.25
N VAL A 542 -15.52 21.20 34.93
CA VAL A 542 -16.73 20.56 34.42
C VAL A 542 -17.78 21.58 33.92
N GLU A 543 -18.03 22.69 34.64
CA GLU A 543 -19.04 23.68 34.21
C GLU A 543 -18.64 24.35 32.88
N MET A 544 -17.36 24.61 32.68
CA MET A 544 -16.83 25.18 31.43
C MET A 544 -16.91 24.12 30.31
N ALA A 545 -16.56 22.86 30.58
CA ALA A 545 -16.68 21.78 29.66
C ALA A 545 -18.09 21.64 29.07
N GLN A 546 -19.13 21.75 29.92
CA GLN A 546 -20.53 21.72 29.47
C GLN A 546 -20.87 22.82 28.45
N THR A 547 -20.30 23.99 28.59
CA THR A 547 -20.50 25.09 27.64
C THR A 547 -19.86 24.77 26.26
N TYR A 548 -18.69 24.15 26.26
CA TYR A 548 -18.04 23.75 25.02
C TYR A 548 -18.75 22.55 24.35
N PHE A 549 -19.26 21.59 25.11
CA PHE A 549 -20.08 20.52 24.56
C PHE A 549 -21.39 21.03 23.94
N ASP A 550 -22.03 22.01 24.54
CA ASP A 550 -23.21 22.62 23.93
C ASP A 550 -22.87 23.43 22.66
N SER A 551 -21.73 24.12 22.65
CA SER A 551 -21.21 24.77 21.44
C SER A 551 -20.95 23.79 20.31
N ALA A 552 -20.29 22.65 20.62
CA ALA A 552 -20.04 21.56 19.64
C ALA A 552 -21.37 20.99 19.08
N ARG A 553 -22.37 20.79 19.95
CA ARG A 553 -23.71 20.36 19.52
C ARG A 553 -24.34 21.34 18.54
N ILE A 554 -24.37 22.65 18.88
CA ILE A 554 -24.97 23.70 18.04
C ILE A 554 -24.27 23.74 16.66
N GLU A 555 -22.95 23.68 16.67
CA GLU A 555 -22.14 23.66 15.45
C GLU A 555 -22.45 22.45 14.58
N ALA A 556 -22.47 21.24 15.16
CA ALA A 556 -22.78 20.01 14.45
C ALA A 556 -24.21 20.01 13.88
N GLU A 557 -25.22 20.46 14.66
CA GLU A 557 -26.60 20.58 14.19
C GLU A 557 -26.69 21.51 12.96
N LYS A 558 -26.00 22.64 12.98
CA LYS A 558 -25.94 23.57 11.85
C LYS A 558 -25.28 22.95 10.62
N LEU A 559 -24.13 22.26 10.81
CA LEU A 559 -23.40 21.62 9.71
C LEU A 559 -24.22 20.48 9.08
N ILE A 560 -25.02 19.75 9.86
CA ILE A 560 -25.93 18.72 9.33
C ILE A 560 -27.03 19.35 8.48
N GLU A 561 -27.58 20.52 8.87
CA GLU A 561 -28.56 21.26 8.05
C GLU A 561 -27.96 21.70 6.70
N GLU A 562 -26.71 22.16 6.71
CA GLU A 562 -25.98 22.61 5.51
C GLU A 562 -25.50 21.42 4.64
N SER A 563 -25.12 20.30 5.25
CA SER A 563 -24.52 19.14 4.59
C SER A 563 -25.04 17.81 5.15
N PRO A 564 -26.30 17.44 4.91
CA PRO A 564 -26.95 16.28 5.52
C PRO A 564 -26.36 14.92 5.08
N ASN A 565 -25.51 14.89 4.05
CA ASN A 565 -24.82 13.68 3.60
C ASN A 565 -23.41 13.53 4.20
N ASN A 566 -22.94 14.51 4.98
CA ASN A 566 -21.67 14.45 5.66
C ASN A 566 -21.82 13.63 6.96
N TRP A 567 -21.58 12.35 6.85
CA TRP A 567 -21.81 11.37 7.92
C TRP A 567 -20.93 11.57 9.15
N ASN A 568 -19.68 12.07 9.01
CA ASN A 568 -18.75 12.29 10.13
C ASN A 568 -19.34 13.21 11.22
N ILE A 569 -20.15 14.20 10.83
CA ILE A 569 -20.73 15.19 11.76
C ILE A 569 -21.74 14.54 12.71
N TYR A 570 -22.33 13.40 12.31
CA TYR A 570 -23.31 12.66 13.12
C TYR A 570 -22.67 12.05 14.36
N GLY A 571 -21.44 11.54 14.24
CA GLY A 571 -20.65 11.03 15.36
C GLY A 571 -20.29 12.13 16.35
N ASP A 572 -19.78 13.27 15.87
CA ASP A 572 -19.46 14.43 16.71
C ASP A 572 -20.68 14.92 17.47
N LEU A 573 -21.86 15.03 16.81
CA LEU A 573 -23.10 15.37 17.46
C LEU A 573 -23.50 14.34 18.53
N GLY A 574 -23.36 13.06 18.21
CA GLY A 574 -23.65 11.98 19.14
C GLY A 574 -22.78 12.02 20.40
N VAL A 575 -21.46 12.24 20.24
CA VAL A 575 -20.55 12.38 21.38
C VAL A 575 -20.86 13.64 22.21
N ALA A 576 -21.10 14.78 21.57
CA ALA A 576 -21.47 16.01 22.27
C ALA A 576 -22.76 15.84 23.10
N LEU A 577 -23.79 15.22 22.52
CA LEU A 577 -25.05 14.92 23.22
C LEU A 577 -24.84 13.95 24.39
N ALA A 578 -23.99 12.91 24.21
CA ALA A 578 -23.65 11.98 25.28
C ALA A 578 -23.00 12.71 26.47
N LYS A 579 -22.05 13.62 26.21
CA LYS A 579 -21.37 14.47 27.20
C LYS A 579 -22.32 15.44 27.92
N LEU A 580 -23.40 15.86 27.25
CA LEU A 580 -24.49 16.66 27.84
C LEU A 580 -25.52 15.82 28.59
N GLY A 581 -25.35 14.48 28.67
CA GLY A 581 -26.26 13.55 29.36
C GLY A 581 -27.53 13.22 28.56
N ARG A 582 -27.61 13.58 27.28
CA ARG A 582 -28.75 13.30 26.38
C ARG A 582 -28.57 11.93 25.69
N THR A 583 -28.51 10.87 26.53
CA THR A 583 -28.08 9.52 26.14
C THR A 583 -28.87 8.93 24.97
N GLU A 584 -30.22 8.98 24.99
CA GLU A 584 -31.02 8.36 23.92
C GLU A 584 -30.81 9.06 22.58
N GLU A 585 -30.77 10.38 22.58
CA GLU A 585 -30.52 11.16 21.37
C GLU A 585 -29.11 10.90 20.82
N ALA A 586 -28.10 10.84 21.69
CA ALA A 586 -26.74 10.51 21.31
C ALA A 586 -26.64 9.15 20.61
N LEU A 587 -27.29 8.14 21.17
CA LEU A 587 -27.32 6.79 20.58
C LEU A 587 -28.05 6.74 19.24
N ASP A 588 -29.10 7.53 19.08
CA ASP A 588 -29.84 7.59 17.81
C ASP A 588 -29.00 8.22 16.72
N TRP A 589 -28.26 9.29 16.99
CA TRP A 589 -27.36 9.92 16.04
C TRP A 589 -26.19 8.99 15.65
N GLY A 590 -25.52 8.37 16.61
CA GLY A 590 -24.44 7.42 16.29
C GLY A 590 -24.93 6.19 15.49
N LYS A 591 -26.15 5.70 15.69
CA LYS A 591 -26.71 4.64 14.85
C LYS A 591 -27.03 5.14 13.44
N GLN A 592 -27.54 6.36 13.29
CA GLN A 592 -27.76 6.96 11.97
C GLN A 592 -26.46 7.09 11.19
N GLU A 593 -25.37 7.48 11.85
CA GLU A 593 -24.04 7.49 11.23
C GLU A 593 -23.66 6.11 10.68
N VAL A 594 -23.78 5.07 11.50
CA VAL A 594 -23.47 3.69 11.08
C VAL A 594 -24.39 3.22 9.93
N GLU A 595 -25.64 3.67 9.87
CA GLU A 595 -26.53 3.40 8.74
C GLU A 595 -26.06 4.11 7.46
N LEU A 596 -25.64 5.38 7.56
CA LEU A 596 -25.13 6.17 6.44
C LEU A 596 -23.80 5.59 5.92
N MET A 597 -22.91 5.17 6.82
CA MET A 597 -21.58 4.66 6.51
C MET A 597 -21.38 3.25 7.07
N SER A 598 -22.22 2.31 6.61
CA SER A 598 -22.12 0.91 7.05
C SER A 598 -20.93 0.18 6.44
N LEU A 599 -20.43 -0.87 7.13
CA LEU A 599 -19.39 -1.76 6.59
C LEU A 599 -19.78 -2.43 5.26
N SER A 600 -21.06 -2.61 4.98
CA SER A 600 -21.53 -3.15 3.71
C SER A 600 -21.41 -2.16 2.57
N ARG A 601 -21.40 -0.86 2.88
CA ARG A 601 -21.26 0.22 1.92
C ARG A 601 -19.78 0.57 1.69
N ASP A 602 -19.00 0.67 2.75
CA ASP A 602 -17.59 1.09 2.69
C ASP A 602 -16.76 0.44 3.79
N ARG A 603 -15.83 -0.44 3.42
CA ARG A 603 -14.95 -1.15 4.36
C ARG A 603 -13.78 -0.31 4.84
N LEU A 604 -13.52 0.84 4.21
CA LEU A 604 -12.47 1.77 4.64
C LEU A 604 -12.99 2.77 5.66
N SER A 605 -14.15 3.37 5.40
CA SER A 605 -14.74 4.42 6.25
C SER A 605 -15.73 3.87 7.29
N GLY A 606 -16.37 2.76 7.03
CA GLY A 606 -17.33 2.14 7.96
C GLY A 606 -16.79 1.80 9.36
N PRO A 607 -15.51 1.38 9.50
CA PRO A 607 -14.90 1.22 10.82
C PRO A 607 -14.87 2.50 11.67
N THR A 608 -14.71 3.69 11.08
CA THR A 608 -14.74 4.97 11.78
C THR A 608 -16.13 5.23 12.38
N ALA A 609 -17.20 5.06 11.61
CA ALA A 609 -18.55 5.20 12.12
C ALA A 609 -18.87 4.22 13.30
N LEU A 610 -18.28 3.02 13.28
CA LEU A 610 -18.37 2.10 14.42
C LEU A 610 -17.53 2.57 15.61
N GLU A 611 -16.40 3.25 15.37
CA GLU A 611 -15.55 3.81 16.42
C GLU A 611 -16.27 4.95 17.14
N ASP A 612 -16.92 5.85 16.40
CA ASP A 612 -17.71 6.95 16.97
C ASP A 612 -18.91 6.42 17.78
N LEU A 613 -19.64 5.44 17.27
CA LEU A 613 -20.70 4.79 18.05
C LEU A 613 -20.14 4.08 19.29
N ALA A 614 -18.96 3.46 19.21
CA ALA A 614 -18.32 2.82 20.37
C ALA A 614 -17.91 3.86 21.43
N GLU A 615 -17.48 5.06 21.03
CA GLU A 615 -17.21 6.19 21.91
C GLU A 615 -18.50 6.71 22.56
N ILE A 616 -19.59 6.86 21.82
CA ILE A 616 -20.89 7.24 22.36
C ILE A 616 -21.34 6.23 23.42
N TYR A 617 -21.23 4.92 23.16
CA TYR A 617 -21.50 3.89 24.17
C TYR A 617 -20.60 4.03 25.40
N LEU A 618 -19.32 4.32 25.21
CA LEU A 618 -18.35 4.49 26.28
C LEU A 618 -18.75 5.67 27.20
N VAL A 619 -19.04 6.84 26.61
CA VAL A 619 -19.45 8.06 27.34
C VAL A 619 -20.78 7.83 28.09
N CYS A 620 -21.71 7.09 27.49
CA CYS A 620 -22.99 6.72 28.11
C CYS A 620 -22.86 5.59 29.18
N GLY A 621 -21.64 5.11 29.49
CA GLY A 621 -21.39 4.04 30.47
C GLY A 621 -21.79 2.64 30.02
N ARG A 622 -22.09 2.44 28.72
CA ARG A 622 -22.45 1.17 28.11
C ARG A 622 -21.19 0.41 27.66
N TYR A 623 -20.36 0.04 28.62
CA TYR A 623 -19.01 -0.50 28.38
C TYR A 623 -18.98 -1.80 27.60
N ASP A 624 -19.94 -2.69 27.80
CA ASP A 624 -19.98 -3.97 27.10
C ASP A 624 -20.23 -3.80 25.59
N GLU A 625 -21.12 -2.91 25.21
CA GLU A 625 -21.42 -2.57 23.82
C GLU A 625 -20.23 -1.87 23.16
N SER A 626 -19.60 -0.92 23.86
CA SER A 626 -18.39 -0.25 23.42
C SER A 626 -17.26 -1.25 23.14
N ILE A 627 -16.97 -2.16 24.09
CA ILE A 627 -15.92 -3.19 23.93
C ILE A 627 -16.26 -4.15 22.77
N ASN A 628 -17.53 -4.47 22.53
CA ASN A 628 -17.91 -5.33 21.40
C ASN A 628 -17.58 -4.67 20.06
N LEU A 629 -17.85 -3.36 19.91
CA LEU A 629 -17.51 -2.63 18.69
C LEU A 629 -16.01 -2.53 18.52
N TYR A 630 -15.23 -2.19 19.54
CA TYR A 630 -13.75 -2.19 19.44
C TYR A 630 -13.19 -3.56 19.08
N ALA A 631 -13.77 -4.65 19.59
CA ALA A 631 -13.36 -5.99 19.20
C ALA A 631 -13.64 -6.28 17.71
N GLN A 632 -14.77 -5.80 17.20
CA GLN A 632 -15.11 -5.89 15.78
C GLN A 632 -14.15 -5.08 14.93
N ILE A 633 -13.88 -3.82 15.30
CA ILE A 633 -12.98 -2.92 14.56
C ILE A 633 -11.56 -3.48 14.51
N LEU A 634 -11.00 -3.94 15.65
CA LEU A 634 -9.68 -4.53 15.70
C LEU A 634 -9.54 -5.84 14.91
N SER A 635 -10.63 -6.53 14.62
CA SER A 635 -10.62 -7.75 13.80
C SER A 635 -10.52 -7.49 12.28
N MET A 636 -10.58 -6.25 11.87
CA MET A 636 -10.52 -5.80 10.47
C MET A 636 -9.28 -4.94 10.20
N PRO A 637 -8.83 -4.81 8.96
CA PRO A 637 -7.91 -3.74 8.57
C PRO A 637 -8.50 -2.36 8.89
N GLY A 638 -7.70 -1.47 9.44
CA GLY A 638 -8.15 -0.13 9.84
C GLY A 638 -7.09 0.64 10.60
N TRP A 639 -7.40 1.90 10.91
CA TRP A 639 -6.47 2.82 11.57
C TRP A 639 -6.29 2.54 13.06
N LEU A 640 -7.33 2.04 13.73
CA LEU A 640 -7.32 1.79 15.17
C LEU A 640 -6.38 0.65 15.52
N SER A 641 -5.48 0.87 16.46
CA SER A 641 -4.57 -0.13 17.01
C SER A 641 -4.88 -0.43 18.48
N ALA A 642 -4.50 -1.61 18.96
CA ALA A 642 -4.61 -1.96 20.38
C ALA A 642 -3.75 -1.05 21.27
N ASN A 643 -2.62 -0.56 20.77
CA ASN A 643 -1.76 0.36 21.51
C ASN A 643 -2.36 1.77 21.62
N TRP A 644 -3.09 2.21 20.59
CA TRP A 644 -3.91 3.43 20.69
C TRP A 644 -4.93 3.31 21.82
N LEU A 645 -5.75 2.24 21.84
CA LEU A 645 -6.72 1.97 22.90
C LEU A 645 -6.05 1.88 24.29
N LYS A 646 -4.84 1.36 24.36
CA LYS A 646 -4.06 1.25 25.60
C LYS A 646 -3.58 2.61 26.10
N LEU A 647 -3.18 3.52 25.25
CA LEU A 647 -2.51 4.77 25.63
C LEU A 647 -3.46 5.95 25.78
N SER A 648 -4.45 6.07 24.90
CA SER A 648 -5.36 7.23 24.90
C SER A 648 -6.19 7.32 26.18
N PRO A 649 -6.29 8.52 26.77
CA PRO A 649 -7.08 8.76 28.00
C PRO A 649 -8.58 8.52 27.82
N LEU A 650 -9.08 8.63 26.61
CA LEU A 650 -10.47 8.36 26.27
C LEU A 650 -10.95 7.00 26.82
N TYR A 651 -10.10 5.98 26.76
CA TYR A 651 -10.43 4.61 27.15
C TYR A 651 -10.11 4.29 28.63
N ASP A 652 -9.73 5.28 29.44
CA ASP A 652 -9.44 5.06 30.86
C ASP A 652 -10.59 4.39 31.62
N PRO A 653 -11.91 4.69 31.36
CA PRO A 653 -13.01 3.99 32.00
C PRO A 653 -13.05 2.48 31.71
N LEU A 654 -12.50 2.03 30.58
CA LEU A 654 -12.45 0.62 30.20
C LEU A 654 -11.25 -0.15 30.75
N ARG A 655 -10.21 0.54 31.25
CA ARG A 655 -8.93 -0.07 31.64
C ARG A 655 -9.06 -1.17 32.67
N ASN A 656 -10.00 -1.05 33.60
CA ASN A 656 -10.24 -2.04 34.65
C ASN A 656 -11.23 -3.14 34.26
N GLN A 657 -11.76 -3.10 33.03
CA GLN A 657 -12.70 -4.13 32.55
C GLN A 657 -11.92 -5.37 32.06
N PRO A 658 -12.17 -6.58 32.62
CA PRO A 658 -11.42 -7.78 32.24
C PRO A 658 -11.54 -8.13 30.76
N ARG A 659 -12.70 -7.84 30.13
CA ARG A 659 -12.94 -8.05 28.71
C ARG A 659 -12.07 -7.14 27.85
N PHE A 660 -11.91 -5.88 28.25
CA PHE A 660 -11.05 -4.92 27.57
C PHE A 660 -9.57 -5.30 27.67
N GLN A 661 -9.11 -5.71 28.86
CA GLN A 661 -7.75 -6.22 29.05
C GLN A 661 -7.46 -7.46 28.19
N LYS A 662 -8.42 -8.37 28.08
CA LYS A 662 -8.31 -9.53 27.19
C LYS A 662 -8.20 -9.09 25.71
N LEU A 663 -9.01 -8.11 25.29
CA LEU A 663 -8.99 -7.56 23.95
C LEU A 663 -7.63 -6.95 23.63
N LEU A 664 -7.11 -6.08 24.49
CA LEU A 664 -5.80 -5.49 24.33
C LEU A 664 -4.71 -6.55 24.19
N LYS A 665 -4.71 -7.57 25.08
CA LYS A 665 -3.72 -8.67 25.02
C LYS A 665 -3.81 -9.50 23.73
N GLN A 666 -5.00 -9.65 23.17
CA GLN A 666 -5.21 -10.40 21.94
C GLN A 666 -4.59 -9.70 20.71
N TYR A 667 -4.63 -8.38 20.69
CA TYR A 667 -4.21 -7.57 19.53
C TYR A 667 -2.89 -6.80 19.75
N SER A 668 -2.38 -6.69 21.00
CA SER A 668 -1.02 -6.16 21.26
C SER A 668 0.00 -7.24 20.90
N GLY A 669 0.80 -7.02 19.87
CA GLY A 669 1.86 -7.94 19.43
C GLY A 669 1.47 -8.82 18.26
N GLN A 670 0.35 -8.58 17.60
CA GLN A 670 0.11 -9.11 16.25
C GLN A 670 0.99 -8.31 15.27
N SER A 671 2.17 -8.85 14.96
CA SER A 671 2.78 -8.67 13.66
C SER A 671 1.96 -9.53 12.69
N GLY A 672 1.41 -8.90 11.65
CA GLY A 672 0.58 -9.53 10.62
C GLY A 672 1.30 -10.63 9.87
#